data_7e7e53cf8fe76fc57f67f0517c68ce7c
#
_entry.id   7e7e53cf8fe76fc57f67f0517c68ce7c
#
_cell.length_a   1.000
_cell.length_b   1.000
_cell.length_c   1.000
_cell.angle_alpha   90.00
_cell.angle_beta   90.00
_cell.angle_gamma   90.00
#
_symmetry.space_group_name_H-M   'P 1'
#
loop_
_entity.id
_entity.type
_entity.pdbx_description
1 polymer ?
#
loop_
_entity_poly.entity_id
_entity_poly.type
_entity_poly.pdbx_seq_one_letter_code
_entity_poly.pdbx_strand_id
1 'polypeptide(L)'
;MATRPIRMKGVVFEPETVEAVSTLYPYLLKRKRTHFVLLRPRNVQPAPKLVIGRFQPGNPPTLSGEQVFDLQNSPLSPDVWEIKATNCSLADGQVYHYWFRIRDGHPQSDRNAVLDCTDPTAEIVDWRLRSPRPQPSPPYSDDDRLPAGVVKFAKGLLIAADPGGEEVDFGSDAPSPNLPANNRLVLYELPTRWSRTGVESAVEIGTGTFRDVLALLDENEDGANFADVSALRRGRAHLKELGINGLELLPIADSFADRSWGYATSNYFAPDFDLGHPDRNSSSTAASDLARLVHTCHTINTRFFQDMVMAFSTRGSIQYDNFLDYFVQTGTNDPEEDSRNGFGGDLFKYNFFTDCLDPITGQRISAVPARQIMKAQLARWMLDFKIDGIRMDSVNNIMNYDFVEEFKNYARDLWRQRWEAAQGSTTGADERFLVVGEELSVPMALLQQKRLDGLWNENFKRILRNVVLGRNDDNEPSFEWSVRKLIDCRLLGFADGAQAVNYITSHDVEGFRNERLFNYLQNNGVVFKEKQIKLAFVCLLTAVGIPMILAGEEFADQHDLSISEPGKEIDPVNFDRVDEPWRKDVFQYVSRLVRFRTSSDALSVNDTEFLHVDLNDNKRVIAWQRGTPSTGNAVVVLANFSDFETHDPFNPISEYRVNNWPTLPAGRRWREVTQQRDVPAEWAGREPVFPWEAKVYAMVP
;
A
#
# COMPACT_ATOMS: atom_id res chain seq x y z
N MET A 1 17.51 23.90 -15.03
CA MET A 1 16.55 25.03 -15.00
C MET A 1 15.60 24.75 -13.85
N ALA A 2 15.53 25.64 -12.88
CA ALA A 2 14.54 25.46 -11.81
C ALA A 2 13.15 25.59 -12.42
N THR A 3 12.43 24.50 -12.51
CA THR A 3 11.03 24.50 -12.91
C THR A 3 10.25 25.29 -11.87
N ARG A 4 9.68 26.42 -12.28
CA ARG A 4 8.76 27.16 -11.40
C ARG A 4 7.63 26.21 -11.00
N PRO A 5 7.22 26.18 -9.72
CA PRO A 5 6.05 25.41 -9.32
C PRO A 5 4.87 25.81 -10.19
N ILE A 6 4.20 24.80 -10.73
CA ILE A 6 3.03 24.99 -11.58
C ILE A 6 1.92 25.49 -10.69
N ARG A 7 1.69 26.78 -10.68
CA ARG A 7 0.54 27.38 -10.03
C ARG A 7 -0.60 27.49 -11.04
N MET A 8 -1.60 26.69 -10.84
CA MET A 8 -2.85 26.84 -11.57
C MET A 8 -3.67 27.94 -10.94
N LYS A 9 -3.91 29.03 -11.68
CA LYS A 9 -4.73 30.14 -11.17
C LYS A 9 -6.20 29.73 -11.10
N GLY A 10 -6.78 29.84 -9.92
CA GLY A 10 -8.23 29.87 -9.70
C GLY A 10 -8.91 28.53 -9.59
N VAL A 11 -8.19 27.40 -9.61
CA VAL A 11 -8.78 26.07 -9.51
C VAL A 11 -7.83 25.11 -8.84
N VAL A 12 -8.32 24.25 -7.98
CA VAL A 12 -7.70 23.02 -7.51
C VAL A 12 -6.43 23.16 -6.67
N PHE A 13 -5.60 24.21 -6.82
CA PHE A 13 -4.21 24.16 -6.31
C PHE A 13 -3.79 25.37 -5.48
N GLU A 14 -4.70 26.24 -5.12
CA GLU A 14 -4.39 27.29 -4.15
C GLU A 14 -4.69 26.79 -2.74
N PRO A 15 -3.68 26.68 -1.86
CA PRO A 15 -3.86 26.08 -0.53
C PRO A 15 -4.64 26.97 0.46
N GLU A 16 -5.13 28.11 0.03
CA GLU A 16 -5.76 29.09 0.93
C GLU A 16 -7.24 28.83 1.23
N THR A 17 -7.92 28.01 0.42
CA THR A 17 -9.25 27.51 0.75
C THR A 17 -9.40 26.06 0.36
N VAL A 18 -9.88 25.27 1.28
CA VAL A 18 -10.15 23.84 1.11
C VAL A 18 -11.04 23.54 -0.10
N GLU A 19 -11.95 24.45 -0.44
CA GLU A 19 -12.79 24.37 -1.64
C GLU A 19 -12.00 24.55 -2.94
N ALA A 20 -10.93 25.33 -2.93
CA ALA A 20 -10.10 25.58 -4.11
C ALA A 20 -9.13 24.45 -4.42
N VAL A 21 -8.77 23.62 -3.45
CA VAL A 21 -7.74 22.57 -3.58
C VAL A 21 -8.25 21.33 -4.31
N SER A 22 -9.56 21.07 -4.31
CA SER A 22 -10.15 19.85 -4.85
C SER A 22 -11.29 20.10 -5.85
N THR A 23 -11.22 21.18 -6.60
CA THR A 23 -12.34 21.60 -7.45
C THR A 23 -12.73 20.60 -8.52
N LEU A 24 -11.77 19.90 -9.12
CA LEU A 24 -12.10 18.91 -10.15
C LEU A 24 -12.87 17.71 -9.56
N TYR A 25 -12.39 17.12 -8.47
CA TYR A 25 -13.02 15.95 -7.88
C TYR A 25 -14.43 16.25 -7.30
N PRO A 26 -14.64 17.26 -6.45
CA PRO A 26 -15.97 17.65 -6.01
C PRO A 26 -16.94 17.99 -7.16
N TYR A 27 -16.44 18.63 -8.21
CA TYR A 27 -17.23 18.90 -9.40
C TYR A 27 -17.65 17.59 -10.10
N LEU A 28 -16.70 16.68 -10.36
CA LEU A 28 -16.96 15.38 -10.98
C LEU A 28 -17.94 14.57 -10.14
N LEU A 29 -17.70 14.41 -8.84
CA LEU A 29 -18.60 13.67 -7.94
C LEU A 29 -20.02 14.24 -7.96
N LYS A 30 -20.13 15.56 -7.78
CA LYS A 30 -21.42 16.24 -7.77
C LYS A 30 -22.13 16.08 -9.12
N ARG A 31 -21.40 16.18 -10.21
CA ARG A 31 -21.95 16.10 -11.55
C ARG A 31 -22.30 14.66 -11.94
N LYS A 32 -21.43 13.71 -11.63
CA LYS A 32 -21.64 12.28 -11.88
C LYS A 32 -22.83 11.69 -11.13
N ARG A 33 -23.27 12.31 -10.04
CA ARG A 33 -24.52 11.93 -9.36
C ARG A 33 -25.76 12.08 -10.22
N THR A 34 -25.74 12.95 -11.22
CA THR A 34 -26.90 13.27 -12.04
C THR A 34 -26.65 13.17 -13.54
N HIS A 35 -25.38 13.08 -13.96
CA HIS A 35 -24.97 13.06 -15.37
C HIS A 35 -23.90 12.00 -15.61
N PHE A 36 -23.90 11.44 -16.79
CA PHE A 36 -22.72 10.79 -17.35
C PHE A 36 -21.81 11.90 -17.86
N VAL A 37 -20.55 11.89 -17.45
CA VAL A 37 -19.60 12.98 -17.67
C VAL A 37 -18.31 12.43 -18.27
N LEU A 38 -17.86 13.03 -19.35
CA LEU A 38 -16.58 12.74 -20.02
C LEU A 38 -15.75 14.01 -20.13
N LEU A 39 -14.52 13.98 -19.58
CA LEU A 39 -13.55 15.05 -19.74
C LEU A 39 -12.84 14.88 -21.09
N ARG A 40 -13.09 15.79 -22.03
CA ARG A 40 -12.49 15.77 -23.35
C ARG A 40 -12.59 17.15 -24.02
N PRO A 41 -11.60 17.53 -24.88
CA PRO A 41 -11.64 18.82 -25.55
C PRO A 41 -12.94 19.06 -26.31
N ARG A 42 -13.48 20.27 -26.24
CA ARG A 42 -14.79 20.64 -26.80
C ARG A 42 -14.91 20.52 -28.32
N ASN A 43 -13.80 20.61 -29.03
CA ASN A 43 -13.77 20.63 -30.50
C ASN A 43 -13.58 19.24 -31.13
N VAL A 44 -13.71 18.17 -30.32
CA VAL A 44 -13.59 16.80 -30.81
C VAL A 44 -14.75 16.48 -31.76
N GLN A 45 -14.44 15.94 -32.94
CA GLN A 45 -15.43 15.48 -33.92
C GLN A 45 -15.09 14.05 -34.37
N PRO A 46 -16.09 13.16 -34.48
CA PRO A 46 -17.49 13.35 -34.07
C PRO A 46 -17.65 13.56 -32.56
N ALA A 47 -18.74 14.21 -32.15
CA ALA A 47 -19.06 14.41 -30.75
C ALA A 47 -19.15 13.06 -30.03
N PRO A 48 -18.66 12.97 -28.78
CA PRO A 48 -18.74 11.74 -28.00
C PRO A 48 -20.19 11.32 -27.74
N LYS A 49 -20.41 10.00 -27.59
CA LYS A 49 -21.72 9.42 -27.28
C LYS A 49 -21.62 8.53 -26.05
N LEU A 50 -22.70 8.40 -25.30
CA LEU A 50 -22.88 7.40 -24.27
C LEU A 50 -23.49 6.15 -24.92
N VAL A 51 -22.86 5.00 -24.71
CA VAL A 51 -23.41 3.66 -25.04
C VAL A 51 -23.72 3.00 -23.71
N ILE A 52 -25.01 2.64 -23.49
CA ILE A 52 -25.49 2.17 -22.20
C ILE A 52 -26.54 1.07 -22.36
N GLY A 53 -26.50 0.09 -21.46
CA GLY A 53 -27.44 -1.01 -21.41
C GLY A 53 -27.32 -1.81 -20.13
N ARG A 54 -28.03 -2.94 -20.05
CA ARG A 54 -27.94 -3.85 -18.91
C ARG A 54 -27.08 -5.05 -19.25
N PHE A 55 -26.33 -5.52 -18.31
CA PHE A 55 -25.55 -6.75 -18.46
C PHE A 55 -26.45 -7.95 -18.77
N GLN A 56 -26.15 -8.66 -19.83
CA GLN A 56 -26.81 -9.90 -20.24
C GLN A 56 -25.79 -11.03 -20.22
N PRO A 57 -25.93 -12.02 -19.31
CA PRO A 57 -25.07 -13.20 -19.31
C PRO A 57 -25.10 -13.93 -20.65
N GLY A 58 -23.98 -14.46 -21.06
CA GLY A 58 -23.85 -15.21 -22.33
C GLY A 58 -22.38 -15.55 -22.58
N ASN A 59 -22.09 -16.18 -23.70
CA ASN A 59 -20.73 -16.46 -24.14
C ASN A 59 -20.56 -16.05 -25.62
N PRO A 60 -20.08 -14.83 -25.93
CA PRO A 60 -19.69 -13.76 -24.95
C PRO A 60 -20.90 -13.07 -24.31
N PRO A 61 -20.73 -12.41 -23.15
CA PRO A 61 -21.77 -11.57 -22.56
C PRO A 61 -21.99 -10.31 -23.41
N THR A 62 -23.19 -9.72 -23.31
CA THR A 62 -23.63 -8.58 -24.15
C THR A 62 -24.39 -7.54 -23.31
N LEU A 63 -24.65 -6.37 -23.92
CA LEU A 63 -25.63 -5.42 -23.40
C LEU A 63 -27.03 -5.78 -23.89
N SER A 64 -27.99 -5.91 -22.99
CA SER A 64 -29.40 -5.96 -23.32
C SER A 64 -30.02 -4.56 -23.25
N GLY A 65 -30.90 -4.26 -24.24
CA GLY A 65 -31.54 -2.95 -24.31
C GLY A 65 -30.53 -1.81 -24.52
N GLU A 66 -29.50 -2.06 -25.32
CA GLU A 66 -28.49 -1.04 -25.66
C GLU A 66 -29.13 0.21 -26.23
N GLN A 67 -28.70 1.35 -25.71
CA GLN A 67 -29.10 2.68 -26.16
C GLN A 67 -27.85 3.52 -26.39
N VAL A 68 -27.90 4.43 -27.36
CA VAL A 68 -26.81 5.34 -27.69
C VAL A 68 -27.32 6.77 -27.63
N PHE A 69 -26.68 7.62 -26.84
CA PHE A 69 -27.04 9.01 -26.65
C PHE A 69 -25.90 9.94 -27.02
N ASP A 70 -26.23 11.04 -27.70
CA ASP A 70 -25.28 12.11 -27.98
C ASP A 70 -24.95 12.87 -26.66
N LEU A 71 -23.68 13.04 -26.37
CA LEU A 71 -23.24 13.94 -25.32
C LEU A 71 -23.22 15.38 -25.83
N GLN A 72 -23.42 16.31 -24.94
CA GLN A 72 -23.36 17.74 -25.20
C GLN A 72 -22.27 18.38 -24.35
N ASN A 73 -21.70 19.48 -24.83
CA ASN A 73 -20.80 20.26 -23.99
C ASN A 73 -21.55 20.78 -22.75
N SER A 74 -20.90 20.67 -21.60
CA SER A 74 -21.43 21.21 -20.37
C SER A 74 -21.61 22.73 -20.50
N PRO A 75 -22.70 23.29 -20.01
CA PRO A 75 -22.87 24.75 -19.95
C PRO A 75 -21.85 25.43 -19.03
N LEU A 76 -21.23 24.66 -18.12
CA LEU A 76 -20.22 25.16 -17.20
C LEU A 76 -18.83 25.11 -17.80
N SER A 77 -18.50 24.08 -18.59
CA SER A 77 -17.19 23.96 -19.23
C SER A 77 -17.31 23.22 -20.57
N PRO A 78 -16.91 23.84 -21.70
CA PRO A 78 -16.93 23.17 -22.99
C PRO A 78 -15.97 22.00 -23.16
N ASP A 79 -15.00 21.83 -22.28
CA ASP A 79 -14.11 20.65 -22.24
C ASP A 79 -14.70 19.49 -21.42
N VAL A 80 -15.95 19.63 -20.98
CA VAL A 80 -16.74 18.61 -20.35
C VAL A 80 -17.90 18.26 -21.23
N TRP A 81 -18.01 16.99 -21.59
CA TRP A 81 -19.14 16.42 -22.33
C TRP A 81 -20.03 15.67 -21.36
N GLU A 82 -21.34 15.86 -21.47
CA GLU A 82 -22.26 15.27 -20.52
C GLU A 82 -23.64 15.00 -21.10
N ILE A 83 -24.37 14.09 -20.42
CA ILE A 83 -25.82 13.90 -20.59
C ILE A 83 -26.43 13.65 -19.22
N LYS A 84 -27.60 14.29 -18.98
CA LYS A 84 -28.36 14.07 -17.74
C LYS A 84 -28.94 12.65 -17.73
N ALA A 85 -28.77 11.91 -16.66
CA ALA A 85 -29.22 10.52 -16.53
C ALA A 85 -30.72 10.35 -16.76
N THR A 86 -31.53 11.33 -16.31
CA THR A 86 -32.98 11.32 -16.55
C THR A 86 -33.38 11.45 -18.02
N ASN A 87 -32.46 11.83 -18.90
CA ASN A 87 -32.68 11.92 -20.35
C ASN A 87 -32.37 10.59 -21.07
N CYS A 88 -31.83 9.60 -20.33
CA CYS A 88 -31.41 8.31 -20.90
C CYS A 88 -32.46 7.20 -20.76
N SER A 89 -33.71 7.54 -20.42
CA SER A 89 -34.81 6.56 -20.26
C SER A 89 -34.47 5.37 -19.36
N LEU A 90 -33.71 5.60 -18.31
CA LEU A 90 -33.26 4.57 -17.38
C LEU A 90 -34.40 4.19 -16.42
N ALA A 91 -34.53 2.89 -16.12
CA ALA A 91 -35.52 2.37 -15.17
C ALA A 91 -34.95 2.49 -13.73
N ASP A 92 -35.79 2.91 -12.80
CA ASP A 92 -35.47 3.08 -11.39
C ASP A 92 -35.01 1.76 -10.73
N GLY A 93 -34.00 1.81 -9.90
CA GLY A 93 -33.45 0.66 -9.18
C GLY A 93 -32.56 -0.29 -10.01
N GLN A 94 -32.34 0.00 -11.30
CA GLN A 94 -31.58 -0.88 -12.18
C GLN A 94 -30.11 -0.53 -12.28
N VAL A 95 -29.27 -1.56 -12.47
CA VAL A 95 -27.83 -1.43 -12.76
C VAL A 95 -27.59 -1.34 -14.25
N TYR A 96 -26.74 -0.43 -14.64
CA TYR A 96 -26.39 -0.18 -16.03
C TYR A 96 -24.88 -0.29 -16.23
N HIS A 97 -24.51 -0.82 -17.40
CA HIS A 97 -23.14 -0.89 -17.88
C HIS A 97 -23.00 0.06 -19.06
N TYR A 98 -21.87 0.78 -19.14
CA TYR A 98 -21.72 1.81 -20.16
C TYR A 98 -20.28 2.00 -20.61
N TRP A 99 -20.12 2.58 -21.81
CA TRP A 99 -18.90 3.12 -22.37
C TRP A 99 -19.15 4.50 -22.95
N PHE A 100 -18.08 5.21 -23.23
CA PHE A 100 -18.15 6.37 -24.10
C PHE A 100 -17.66 6.00 -25.49
N ARG A 101 -18.49 6.21 -26.51
CA ARG A 101 -18.10 6.11 -27.90
C ARG A 101 -17.43 7.39 -28.30
N ILE A 102 -16.15 7.32 -28.61
CA ILE A 102 -15.29 8.47 -28.90
C ILE A 102 -14.63 8.30 -30.26
N ARG A 103 -14.17 9.41 -30.85
CA ARG A 103 -13.31 9.35 -32.00
C ARG A 103 -12.02 8.60 -31.63
N ASP A 104 -11.61 7.69 -32.50
CA ASP A 104 -10.33 7.02 -32.36
C ASP A 104 -9.18 8.00 -32.71
N GLY A 105 -8.28 8.22 -31.76
CA GLY A 105 -7.12 9.10 -31.90
C GLY A 105 -5.89 8.41 -32.45
N HIS A 106 -5.91 7.08 -32.63
CA HIS A 106 -4.74 6.35 -33.11
C HIS A 106 -4.33 6.79 -34.52
N PRO A 107 -3.03 7.05 -34.79
CA PRO A 107 -2.56 7.60 -36.06
C PRO A 107 -2.85 6.76 -37.29
N GLN A 108 -3.02 5.43 -37.12
CA GLN A 108 -3.34 4.49 -38.21
C GLN A 108 -4.83 4.28 -38.41
N SER A 109 -5.68 4.83 -37.56
CA SER A 109 -7.12 4.71 -37.69
C SER A 109 -7.69 5.67 -38.71
N ASP A 110 -8.81 5.29 -39.33
CA ASP A 110 -9.53 6.17 -40.24
C ASP A 110 -9.99 7.46 -39.54
N ARG A 111 -10.00 8.56 -40.30
CA ARG A 111 -10.35 9.90 -39.77
C ARG A 111 -11.71 9.93 -39.00
N ASN A 112 -12.65 9.07 -39.39
CA ASN A 112 -13.96 9.00 -38.78
C ASN A 112 -14.17 7.76 -37.91
N ALA A 113 -13.10 6.98 -37.66
CA ALA A 113 -13.18 5.81 -36.80
C ALA A 113 -13.58 6.21 -35.38
N VAL A 114 -14.42 5.40 -34.80
CA VAL A 114 -14.87 5.53 -33.41
C VAL A 114 -14.67 4.21 -32.67
N LEU A 115 -14.49 4.31 -31.38
CA LEU A 115 -14.38 3.14 -30.51
C LEU A 115 -15.12 3.39 -29.19
N ASP A 116 -15.49 2.31 -28.52
CA ASP A 116 -16.09 2.36 -27.20
C ASP A 116 -15.00 2.23 -26.14
N CYS A 117 -14.88 3.24 -25.28
CA CYS A 117 -13.81 3.38 -24.30
C CYS A 117 -14.44 3.45 -22.89
N THR A 118 -13.79 2.80 -21.92
CA THR A 118 -14.16 2.97 -20.52
C THR A 118 -14.08 4.45 -20.12
N ASP A 119 -15.01 4.90 -19.31
CA ASP A 119 -14.92 6.21 -18.66
C ASP A 119 -13.64 6.27 -17.81
N PRO A 120 -12.66 7.16 -18.11
CA PRO A 120 -11.42 7.23 -17.35
C PRO A 120 -11.61 7.54 -15.85
N THR A 121 -12.79 8.01 -15.50
CA THR A 121 -13.18 8.31 -14.11
C THR A 121 -14.26 7.36 -13.60
N ALA A 122 -14.42 6.19 -14.23
CA ALA A 122 -15.37 5.17 -13.78
C ALA A 122 -15.06 4.77 -12.33
N GLU A 123 -16.06 4.87 -11.48
CA GLU A 123 -15.94 4.54 -10.07
C GLU A 123 -16.01 3.03 -9.80
N ILE A 124 -16.57 2.28 -10.74
CA ILE A 124 -16.68 0.83 -10.73
C ILE A 124 -16.63 0.34 -12.16
N VAL A 125 -15.95 -0.77 -12.40
CA VAL A 125 -15.82 -1.43 -13.70
C VAL A 125 -16.21 -2.90 -13.63
N ASP A 126 -16.58 -3.47 -14.79
CA ASP A 126 -16.95 -4.88 -14.91
C ASP A 126 -16.24 -5.53 -16.10
N TRP A 127 -15.18 -6.29 -15.80
CA TRP A 127 -14.38 -7.00 -16.80
C TRP A 127 -15.09 -8.19 -17.46
N ARG A 128 -16.20 -8.64 -16.93
CA ARG A 128 -17.03 -9.64 -17.61
C ARG A 128 -17.59 -9.11 -18.92
N LEU A 129 -17.78 -7.79 -19.02
CA LEU A 129 -18.29 -7.13 -20.20
C LEU A 129 -17.25 -6.19 -20.78
N ARG A 130 -16.61 -6.61 -21.86
CA ARG A 130 -15.57 -5.85 -22.55
C ARG A 130 -16.14 -5.11 -23.75
N SER A 131 -15.59 -3.94 -24.06
CA SER A 131 -15.95 -3.13 -25.22
C SER A 131 -15.88 -3.94 -26.53
N PRO A 132 -16.69 -3.60 -27.54
CA PRO A 132 -16.52 -4.16 -28.87
C PRO A 132 -15.11 -3.93 -29.39
N ARG A 133 -14.57 -4.90 -30.13
CA ARG A 133 -13.27 -4.71 -30.81
C ARG A 133 -13.37 -3.58 -31.81
N PRO A 134 -12.47 -2.59 -31.78
CA PRO A 134 -12.44 -1.51 -32.76
C PRO A 134 -12.28 -2.04 -34.18
N GLN A 135 -12.95 -1.38 -35.14
CA GLN A 135 -12.89 -1.74 -36.55
C GLN A 135 -12.52 -0.55 -37.43
N PRO A 136 -11.70 -0.73 -38.47
CA PRO A 136 -10.98 -1.96 -38.78
C PRO A 136 -9.80 -2.20 -37.85
N SER A 137 -9.50 -3.46 -37.62
CA SER A 137 -8.24 -3.82 -36.96
C SER A 137 -7.17 -4.06 -38.01
N PRO A 138 -5.87 -3.79 -37.81
CA PRO A 138 -5.22 -3.20 -36.67
C PRO A 138 -5.46 -1.70 -36.51
N PRO A 139 -5.06 -1.00 -35.41
CA PRO A 139 -3.91 -1.42 -34.59
C PRO A 139 -4.26 -2.24 -33.36
N TYR A 140 -5.52 -2.41 -33.03
CA TYR A 140 -5.94 -3.01 -31.77
C TYR A 140 -6.16 -4.53 -31.84
N SER A 141 -5.89 -5.20 -30.74
CA SER A 141 -6.12 -6.64 -30.51
C SER A 141 -7.37 -6.87 -29.63
N ASP A 142 -7.70 -8.14 -29.34
CA ASP A 142 -8.74 -8.45 -28.38
C ASP A 142 -8.32 -8.12 -26.93
N ASP A 143 -7.02 -8.07 -26.66
CA ASP A 143 -6.50 -7.72 -25.33
C ASP A 143 -6.61 -6.22 -25.04
N ASP A 144 -6.78 -5.38 -26.06
CA ASP A 144 -7.03 -3.95 -25.90
C ASP A 144 -8.49 -3.60 -25.53
N ARG A 145 -9.38 -4.59 -25.49
CA ARG A 145 -10.79 -4.37 -25.15
C ARG A 145 -10.95 -4.01 -23.68
N LEU A 146 -11.67 -2.93 -23.41
CA LEU A 146 -11.79 -2.32 -22.10
C LEU A 146 -13.08 -2.72 -21.37
N PRO A 147 -13.07 -2.77 -20.01
CA PRO A 147 -14.24 -3.11 -19.22
C PRO A 147 -15.35 -2.05 -19.36
N ALA A 148 -16.58 -2.44 -19.08
CA ALA A 148 -17.68 -1.49 -18.96
C ALA A 148 -17.62 -0.75 -17.63
N GLY A 149 -17.89 0.56 -17.63
CA GLY A 149 -18.22 1.30 -16.41
C GLY A 149 -19.57 0.84 -15.87
N VAL A 150 -19.75 0.82 -14.54
CA VAL A 150 -20.96 0.35 -13.86
C VAL A 150 -21.58 1.46 -13.02
N VAL A 151 -22.92 1.55 -13.05
CA VAL A 151 -23.65 2.51 -12.23
C VAL A 151 -25.07 1.99 -11.97
N LYS A 152 -25.63 2.29 -10.80
CA LYS A 152 -27.05 2.07 -10.50
C LYS A 152 -27.82 3.37 -10.66
N PHE A 153 -28.94 3.32 -11.37
CA PHE A 153 -29.86 4.47 -11.46
C PHE A 153 -30.98 4.29 -10.46
N ALA A 154 -31.09 5.19 -9.48
CA ALA A 154 -32.15 5.15 -8.48
C ALA A 154 -32.58 6.56 -8.06
N LYS A 155 -33.91 6.78 -8.03
CA LYS A 155 -34.53 8.07 -7.64
C LYS A 155 -33.99 9.27 -8.40
N GLY A 156 -33.71 9.09 -9.69
CA GLY A 156 -33.18 10.13 -10.56
C GLY A 156 -31.67 10.40 -10.41
N LEU A 157 -30.96 9.62 -9.61
CA LEU A 157 -29.53 9.74 -9.34
C LEU A 157 -28.76 8.52 -9.89
N LEU A 158 -27.49 8.77 -10.22
CA LEU A 158 -26.50 7.73 -10.48
C LEU A 158 -25.77 7.43 -9.16
N ILE A 159 -25.78 6.17 -8.76
CA ILE A 159 -25.25 5.70 -7.48
C ILE A 159 -24.14 4.69 -7.78
N ALA A 160 -23.01 4.78 -7.07
CA ALA A 160 -21.98 3.76 -7.11
C ALA A 160 -22.55 2.44 -6.55
N ALA A 161 -22.49 1.40 -7.35
CA ALA A 161 -22.97 0.07 -6.97
C ALA A 161 -22.12 -0.99 -7.67
N ASP A 162 -21.86 -2.08 -6.97
CA ASP A 162 -21.21 -3.23 -7.57
C ASP A 162 -22.04 -3.80 -8.72
N PRO A 163 -21.44 -4.54 -9.66
CA PRO A 163 -22.16 -5.04 -10.84
C PRO A 163 -23.41 -5.88 -10.54
N GLY A 164 -23.49 -6.47 -9.35
CA GLY A 164 -24.67 -7.19 -8.86
C GLY A 164 -25.81 -6.30 -8.36
N GLY A 165 -25.56 -4.99 -8.21
CA GLY A 165 -26.55 -4.01 -7.77
C GLY A 165 -26.48 -3.65 -6.28
N GLU A 166 -25.52 -4.19 -5.55
CA GLU A 166 -25.23 -3.79 -4.17
C GLU A 166 -24.66 -2.37 -4.16
N GLU A 167 -25.35 -1.48 -3.44
CA GLU A 167 -24.91 -0.08 -3.30
C GLU A 167 -23.74 -0.02 -2.36
N VAL A 168 -22.71 0.75 -2.74
CA VAL A 168 -21.52 0.91 -1.89
C VAL A 168 -21.84 1.83 -0.73
N ASP A 169 -21.78 1.29 0.47
CA ASP A 169 -21.90 2.08 1.70
C ASP A 169 -20.52 2.56 2.13
N PHE A 170 -20.19 3.79 1.77
CA PHE A 170 -18.95 4.42 2.23
C PHE A 170 -19.01 4.84 3.72
N GLY A 171 -20.14 4.65 4.39
CA GLY A 171 -20.31 4.93 5.80
C GLY A 171 -20.10 6.39 6.19
N SER A 172 -20.26 6.65 7.48
CA SER A 172 -19.96 7.94 8.11
C SER A 172 -18.65 7.90 8.92
N ASP A 173 -17.72 7.02 8.55
CA ASP A 173 -16.45 6.85 9.25
C ASP A 173 -15.71 8.17 9.39
N ALA A 174 -15.57 8.61 10.64
CA ALA A 174 -14.77 9.76 10.98
C ALA A 174 -13.42 9.33 11.56
N PRO A 175 -12.32 10.02 11.25
CA PRO A 175 -11.03 9.69 11.83
C PRO A 175 -11.08 9.76 13.36
N SER A 176 -10.61 8.72 14.03
CA SER A 176 -10.59 8.61 15.48
C SER A 176 -9.25 9.07 16.07
N PRO A 177 -9.25 9.78 17.21
CA PRO A 177 -8.01 10.08 17.94
C PRO A 177 -7.32 8.80 18.49
N ASN A 178 -8.03 7.67 18.49
CA ASN A 178 -7.47 6.37 18.87
C ASN A 178 -6.65 5.71 17.77
N LEU A 179 -6.73 6.20 16.52
CA LEU A 179 -5.83 5.74 15.47
C LEU A 179 -4.37 5.98 15.88
N PRO A 180 -3.46 5.04 15.61
CA PRO A 180 -2.07 5.12 16.05
C PRO A 180 -1.36 6.31 15.41
N ALA A 181 -0.54 7.00 16.20
CA ALA A 181 0.38 8.00 15.68
C ALA A 181 1.50 7.33 14.86
N ASN A 182 2.12 8.06 13.95
CA ASN A 182 3.13 7.55 13.00
C ASN A 182 4.27 6.79 13.70
N ASN A 183 4.74 7.29 14.84
CA ASN A 183 5.82 6.68 15.63
C ASN A 183 5.41 5.39 16.40
N ARG A 184 4.12 5.04 16.40
CA ARG A 184 3.56 3.84 17.02
C ARG A 184 3.10 2.80 16.02
N LEU A 185 3.23 3.07 14.73
CA LEU A 185 2.85 2.14 13.68
C LEU A 185 3.71 0.88 13.68
N VAL A 186 3.05 -0.22 13.38
CA VAL A 186 3.62 -1.44 12.82
C VAL A 186 2.81 -1.75 11.57
N LEU A 187 3.41 -1.56 10.41
CA LEU A 187 2.78 -1.79 9.12
C LEU A 187 2.84 -3.27 8.76
N TYR A 188 1.81 -3.74 8.08
CA TYR A 188 1.76 -5.06 7.49
C TYR A 188 1.52 -4.91 5.99
N GLU A 189 2.54 -5.21 5.20
CA GLU A 189 2.50 -5.21 3.75
C GLU A 189 1.88 -6.52 3.27
N LEU A 190 0.72 -6.45 2.63
CA LEU A 190 -0.04 -7.62 2.21
C LEU A 190 -0.24 -7.65 0.70
N PRO A 191 0.46 -8.52 -0.02
CA PRO A 191 0.13 -8.86 -1.40
C PRO A 191 -1.17 -9.66 -1.43
N THR A 192 -1.90 -9.57 -2.54
CA THR A 192 -3.17 -10.29 -2.71
C THR A 192 -3.05 -11.57 -3.53
N ARG A 193 -1.83 -11.98 -3.90
CA ARG A 193 -1.53 -13.33 -4.41
C ARG A 193 -1.14 -14.22 -3.25
N TRP A 194 -1.92 -15.27 -3.04
CA TRP A 194 -1.71 -16.22 -1.94
C TRP A 194 -1.58 -17.63 -2.46
N SER A 195 -0.94 -18.48 -1.67
CA SER A 195 -0.86 -19.90 -1.95
C SER A 195 -1.43 -20.73 -0.81
N ARG A 196 -1.72 -21.99 -1.12
CA ARG A 196 -2.09 -23.00 -0.14
C ARG A 196 -1.39 -24.31 -0.49
N THR A 197 -1.23 -25.17 0.49
CA THR A 197 -0.67 -26.49 0.28
C THR A 197 -1.65 -27.31 -0.56
N GLY A 198 -1.25 -27.68 -1.76
CA GLY A 198 -2.06 -28.50 -2.66
C GLY A 198 -1.94 -30.00 -2.38
N VAL A 199 -2.68 -30.77 -3.18
CA VAL A 199 -2.55 -32.24 -3.16
C VAL A 199 -1.18 -32.63 -3.70
N GLU A 200 -0.55 -33.66 -3.09
CA GLU A 200 0.77 -34.18 -3.49
C GLU A 200 1.95 -33.20 -3.32
N SER A 201 1.86 -32.31 -2.33
CA SER A 201 2.88 -31.28 -2.05
C SER A 201 3.03 -30.19 -3.11
N ALA A 202 2.16 -30.12 -4.08
CA ALA A 202 2.06 -28.98 -4.99
C ALA A 202 1.53 -27.75 -4.25
N VAL A 203 1.93 -26.56 -4.70
CA VAL A 203 1.40 -25.30 -4.20
C VAL A 203 0.36 -24.79 -5.19
N GLU A 204 -0.83 -24.53 -4.71
CA GLU A 204 -1.88 -23.87 -5.49
C GLU A 204 -1.84 -22.37 -5.26
N ILE A 205 -1.83 -21.56 -6.30
CA ILE A 205 -1.78 -20.10 -6.23
C ILE A 205 -3.12 -19.54 -6.68
N GLY A 206 -3.63 -18.57 -5.94
CA GLY A 206 -4.87 -17.86 -6.24
C GLY A 206 -4.83 -16.42 -5.77
N THR A 207 -5.91 -15.69 -6.03
CA THR A 207 -6.10 -14.31 -5.60
C THR A 207 -6.92 -14.27 -4.30
N GLY A 208 -6.35 -13.69 -3.24
CA GLY A 208 -7.09 -13.33 -2.04
C GLY A 208 -7.95 -12.09 -2.31
N THR A 209 -9.24 -12.19 -2.01
CA THR A 209 -10.18 -11.08 -2.17
C THR A 209 -10.17 -10.14 -0.96
N PHE A 210 -10.83 -8.98 -1.08
CA PHE A 210 -11.04 -8.11 0.09
C PHE A 210 -11.75 -8.82 1.26
N ARG A 211 -12.60 -9.83 0.97
CA ARG A 211 -13.22 -10.66 2.02
C ARG A 211 -12.23 -11.60 2.69
N ASP A 212 -11.28 -12.15 1.95
CA ASP A 212 -10.21 -12.95 2.54
C ASP A 212 -9.34 -12.08 3.46
N VAL A 213 -9.02 -10.84 3.04
CA VAL A 213 -8.30 -9.88 3.88
C VAL A 213 -9.12 -9.52 5.14
N LEU A 214 -10.43 -9.31 4.99
CA LEU A 214 -11.33 -9.04 6.11
C LEU A 214 -11.34 -10.19 7.13
N ALA A 215 -11.32 -11.44 6.69
CA ALA A 215 -11.25 -12.60 7.57
C ALA A 215 -9.93 -12.68 8.38
N LEU A 216 -8.85 -12.08 7.90
CA LEU A 216 -7.61 -11.95 8.68
C LEU A 216 -7.73 -10.93 9.83
N LEU A 217 -8.72 -10.03 9.80
CA LEU A 217 -8.92 -8.95 10.77
C LEU A 217 -10.09 -9.19 11.72
N ASP A 218 -11.16 -9.83 11.26
CA ASP A 218 -12.40 -10.03 12.00
C ASP A 218 -12.71 -11.53 12.22
N GLU A 219 -12.74 -11.95 13.47
CA GLU A 219 -13.03 -13.32 13.89
C GLU A 219 -14.45 -13.81 13.55
N ASN A 220 -15.35 -12.90 13.16
CA ASN A 220 -16.71 -13.24 12.77
C ASN A 220 -16.85 -13.50 11.25
N GLU A 221 -15.81 -13.28 10.49
CA GLU A 221 -15.78 -13.48 9.05
C GLU A 221 -15.14 -14.81 8.66
N ASP A 222 -15.56 -15.34 7.54
CA ASP A 222 -14.93 -16.46 6.85
C ASP A 222 -14.27 -15.93 5.58
N GLY A 223 -13.14 -16.53 5.18
CA GLY A 223 -12.52 -16.25 3.89
C GLY A 223 -13.45 -16.59 2.73
N ALA A 224 -13.17 -16.04 1.57
CA ALA A 224 -13.93 -16.26 0.34
C ALA A 224 -13.23 -17.28 -0.57
N ASN A 225 -12.19 -16.88 -1.29
CA ASN A 225 -11.43 -17.76 -2.17
C ASN A 225 -10.49 -18.71 -1.39
N PHE A 226 -10.16 -18.38 -0.15
CA PHE A 226 -9.27 -19.12 0.74
C PHE A 226 -9.99 -19.60 2.04
N ALA A 227 -11.30 -19.84 1.95
CA ALA A 227 -12.11 -20.25 3.11
C ALA A 227 -11.68 -21.59 3.75
N ASP A 228 -10.95 -22.43 3.03
CA ASP A 228 -10.38 -23.68 3.53
C ASP A 228 -9.11 -23.48 4.38
N VAL A 229 -8.41 -22.35 4.24
CA VAL A 229 -7.21 -22.01 5.00
C VAL A 229 -7.55 -21.68 6.45
N SER A 230 -6.89 -22.33 7.40
CA SER A 230 -7.25 -22.26 8.82
C SER A 230 -7.17 -20.84 9.39
N ALA A 231 -6.22 -20.03 8.95
CA ALA A 231 -6.03 -18.65 9.39
C ALA A 231 -7.19 -17.72 9.00
N LEU A 232 -8.01 -18.12 8.01
CA LEU A 232 -9.12 -17.33 7.46
C LEU A 232 -10.50 -17.88 7.90
N ARG A 233 -10.53 -18.85 8.79
CA ARG A 233 -11.78 -19.41 9.30
C ARG A 233 -12.33 -18.56 10.44
N ARG A 234 -13.66 -18.51 10.53
CA ARG A 234 -14.36 -17.89 11.64
C ARG A 234 -13.82 -18.36 13.00
N GLY A 235 -13.67 -17.44 13.94
CA GLY A 235 -13.04 -17.68 15.25
C GLY A 235 -11.53 -17.47 15.25
N ARG A 236 -10.96 -17.10 14.11
CA ARG A 236 -9.55 -16.65 13.97
C ARG A 236 -9.56 -15.19 13.56
N ALA A 237 -8.50 -14.49 13.73
CA ALA A 237 -8.26 -13.15 13.19
C ALA A 237 -6.75 -12.93 13.22
N HIS A 238 -6.05 -13.50 12.26
CA HIS A 238 -4.59 -13.61 12.23
C HIS A 238 -3.88 -12.27 12.48
N LEU A 239 -4.31 -11.19 11.79
CA LEU A 239 -3.69 -9.87 11.93
C LEU A 239 -4.03 -9.20 13.27
N LYS A 240 -5.22 -9.44 13.80
CA LYS A 240 -5.60 -9.01 15.15
C LYS A 240 -4.81 -9.78 16.22
N GLU A 241 -4.57 -11.08 16.01
CA GLU A 241 -3.71 -11.91 16.87
C GLU A 241 -2.25 -11.46 16.80
N LEU A 242 -1.76 -11.07 15.63
CA LEU A 242 -0.43 -10.49 15.47
C LEU A 242 -0.31 -9.15 16.21
N GLY A 243 -1.33 -8.31 16.14
CA GLY A 243 -1.40 -7.03 16.83
C GLY A 243 -0.85 -5.85 16.05
N ILE A 244 -0.82 -5.94 14.72
CA ILE A 244 -0.50 -4.82 13.83
C ILE A 244 -1.55 -3.71 13.95
N ASN A 245 -1.18 -2.49 13.60
CA ASN A 245 -2.07 -1.33 13.64
C ASN A 245 -1.97 -0.44 12.39
N GLY A 246 -1.34 -0.94 11.34
CA GLY A 246 -1.34 -0.39 10.00
C GLY A 246 -1.36 -1.53 8.98
N LEU A 247 -2.35 -1.52 8.07
CA LEU A 247 -2.46 -2.47 6.96
C LEU A 247 -2.16 -1.72 5.67
N GLU A 248 -1.18 -2.20 4.91
CA GLU A 248 -0.83 -1.73 3.58
C GLU A 248 -1.14 -2.84 2.58
N LEU A 249 -2.07 -2.59 1.65
CA LEU A 249 -2.31 -3.48 0.53
C LEU A 249 -1.53 -3.01 -0.69
N LEU A 250 -0.94 -3.96 -1.43
CA LEU A 250 -0.44 -3.68 -2.76
C LEU A 250 -1.56 -3.07 -3.63
N PRO A 251 -1.27 -2.41 -4.77
CA PRO A 251 -2.21 -1.53 -5.44
C PRO A 251 -3.61 -2.12 -5.56
N ILE A 252 -4.59 -1.42 -5.04
CA ILE A 252 -6.01 -1.83 -4.99
C ILE A 252 -6.86 -1.19 -6.09
N ALA A 253 -6.29 -0.27 -6.86
CA ALA A 253 -6.94 0.26 -8.06
C ALA A 253 -6.97 -0.79 -9.16
N ASP A 254 -8.01 -0.75 -10.00
CA ASP A 254 -8.27 -1.78 -11.01
C ASP A 254 -7.13 -1.95 -11.99
N SER A 255 -6.72 -3.19 -12.20
CA SER A 255 -5.60 -3.63 -13.00
C SER A 255 -6.07 -4.29 -14.29
N PHE A 256 -5.35 -4.04 -15.38
CA PHE A 256 -5.62 -4.60 -16.69
C PHE A 256 -5.41 -6.12 -16.75
N ALA A 257 -4.35 -6.59 -16.12
CA ALA A 257 -3.97 -8.00 -16.19
C ALA A 257 -4.63 -8.81 -15.07
N ASP A 258 -4.66 -10.11 -15.22
CA ASP A 258 -4.93 -11.02 -14.12
C ASP A 258 -4.06 -10.64 -12.91
N ARG A 259 -4.68 -10.61 -11.75
CA ARG A 259 -4.06 -10.12 -10.53
C ARG A 259 -2.75 -10.83 -10.23
N SER A 260 -1.64 -10.11 -10.31
CA SER A 260 -0.36 -10.51 -9.76
C SER A 260 -0.07 -9.65 -8.51
N TRP A 261 0.58 -8.48 -8.70
CA TRP A 261 0.76 -7.51 -7.62
C TRP A 261 -0.18 -6.31 -7.73
N GLY A 262 -0.77 -6.04 -8.90
CA GLY A 262 -1.69 -4.92 -9.13
C GLY A 262 -1.05 -3.67 -9.74
N TYR A 263 0.24 -3.68 -10.09
CA TYR A 263 0.92 -2.49 -10.62
C TYR A 263 0.58 -2.15 -12.08
N ALA A 264 -0.17 -3.00 -12.77
CA ALA A 264 -0.68 -2.70 -14.12
C ALA A 264 -2.00 -1.92 -14.08
N THR A 265 -2.04 -0.81 -13.34
CA THR A 265 -3.26 -0.01 -13.13
C THR A 265 -3.82 0.52 -14.45
N SER A 266 -5.11 0.30 -14.67
CA SER A 266 -5.85 0.76 -15.85
C SER A 266 -7.01 1.70 -15.50
N ASN A 267 -7.72 1.46 -14.43
CA ASN A 267 -8.86 2.27 -13.98
C ASN A 267 -8.61 2.81 -12.56
N TYR A 268 -8.03 3.99 -12.48
CA TYR A 268 -7.51 4.60 -11.24
C TYR A 268 -8.57 4.93 -10.19
N PHE A 269 -9.84 5.05 -10.57
CA PHE A 269 -10.94 5.42 -9.67
C PHE A 269 -11.73 4.21 -9.15
N ALA A 270 -11.54 3.05 -9.76
CA ALA A 270 -12.27 1.83 -9.43
C ALA A 270 -11.41 0.89 -8.57
N PRO A 271 -11.99 0.26 -7.53
CA PRO A 271 -11.37 -0.90 -6.91
C PRO A 271 -11.17 -2.04 -7.91
N ASP A 272 -10.09 -2.80 -7.71
CA ASP A 272 -9.74 -3.89 -8.59
C ASP A 272 -10.86 -4.95 -8.62
N PHE A 273 -11.37 -5.21 -9.81
CA PHE A 273 -12.46 -6.15 -10.03
C PHE A 273 -12.12 -7.56 -9.55
N ASP A 274 -10.87 -7.99 -9.71
CA ASP A 274 -10.39 -9.32 -9.34
C ASP A 274 -10.28 -9.51 -7.81
N LEU A 275 -10.26 -8.43 -7.04
CA LEU A 275 -10.27 -8.48 -5.56
C LEU A 275 -11.68 -8.54 -4.96
N GLY A 276 -12.72 -8.51 -5.80
CA GLY A 276 -14.11 -8.70 -5.37
C GLY A 276 -14.48 -10.18 -5.20
N HIS A 277 -15.60 -10.41 -4.54
CA HIS A 277 -16.18 -11.73 -4.38
C HIS A 277 -17.62 -11.75 -4.90
N PRO A 278 -18.06 -12.79 -5.57
CA PRO A 278 -17.29 -13.89 -6.13
C PRO A 278 -16.32 -13.39 -7.20
N ASP A 279 -15.30 -14.20 -7.51
CA ASP A 279 -14.26 -13.82 -8.45
C ASP A 279 -14.80 -13.52 -9.86
N ARG A 280 -13.93 -13.08 -10.76
CA ARG A 280 -14.18 -12.57 -12.13
C ARG A 280 -15.21 -13.31 -12.97
N ASN A 281 -15.62 -14.52 -12.63
CA ASN A 281 -16.63 -15.28 -13.39
C ASN A 281 -18.07 -14.98 -12.97
N SER A 282 -18.26 -14.20 -11.91
CA SER A 282 -19.55 -13.82 -11.36
C SER A 282 -19.56 -12.30 -11.08
N SER A 283 -20.65 -11.80 -10.51
CA SER A 283 -20.74 -10.39 -10.14
C SER A 283 -19.77 -10.06 -9.02
N SER A 284 -18.78 -9.20 -9.28
CA SER A 284 -17.81 -8.76 -8.27
C SER A 284 -18.45 -7.81 -7.26
N THR A 285 -18.02 -7.91 -6.00
CA THR A 285 -18.41 -7.03 -4.88
C THR A 285 -17.24 -6.17 -4.40
N ALA A 286 -16.27 -5.89 -5.28
CA ALA A 286 -14.98 -5.26 -4.91
C ALA A 286 -15.15 -3.93 -4.15
N ALA A 287 -16.05 -3.07 -4.58
CA ALA A 287 -16.20 -1.75 -3.97
C ALA A 287 -16.86 -1.82 -2.59
N SER A 288 -17.91 -2.63 -2.44
CA SER A 288 -18.59 -2.82 -1.15
C SER A 288 -17.69 -3.52 -0.14
N ASP A 289 -16.95 -4.55 -0.59
CA ASP A 289 -16.04 -5.30 0.27
C ASP A 289 -14.85 -4.46 0.72
N LEU A 290 -14.28 -3.62 -0.17
CA LEU A 290 -13.21 -2.68 0.19
C LEU A 290 -13.69 -1.63 1.21
N ALA A 291 -14.87 -1.02 0.97
CA ALA A 291 -15.42 -0.05 1.91
C ALA A 291 -15.61 -0.67 3.31
N ARG A 292 -16.11 -1.91 3.36
CA ARG A 292 -16.26 -2.68 4.60
C ARG A 292 -14.93 -3.01 5.25
N LEU A 293 -13.92 -3.38 4.47
CA LEU A 293 -12.56 -3.67 4.96
C LEU A 293 -11.94 -2.46 5.66
N VAL A 294 -11.98 -1.29 5.00
CA VAL A 294 -11.44 -0.04 5.58
C VAL A 294 -12.20 0.34 6.85
N HIS A 295 -13.54 0.25 6.84
CA HIS A 295 -14.34 0.48 8.03
C HIS A 295 -13.94 -0.47 9.19
N THR A 296 -13.73 -1.74 8.91
CA THR A 296 -13.30 -2.71 9.92
C THR A 296 -11.93 -2.37 10.49
N CYS A 297 -10.98 -1.96 9.65
CA CYS A 297 -9.68 -1.48 10.12
C CYS A 297 -9.85 -0.34 11.14
N HIS A 298 -10.70 0.64 10.86
CA HIS A 298 -10.94 1.77 11.77
C HIS A 298 -11.58 1.33 13.09
N THR A 299 -12.52 0.38 13.07
CA THR A 299 -13.17 -0.10 14.30
C THR A 299 -12.22 -0.78 15.26
N ILE A 300 -11.13 -1.37 14.75
CA ILE A 300 -10.07 -1.99 15.56
C ILE A 300 -8.84 -1.09 15.74
N ASN A 301 -8.96 0.21 15.44
CA ASN A 301 -7.89 1.21 15.51
C ASN A 301 -6.67 0.88 14.64
N THR A 302 -6.89 0.28 13.49
CA THR A 302 -5.86 0.00 12.48
C THR A 302 -6.00 1.00 11.34
N ARG A 303 -4.88 1.64 10.94
CA ARG A 303 -4.84 2.53 9.78
C ARG A 303 -4.76 1.73 8.49
N PHE A 304 -5.44 2.22 7.45
CA PHE A 304 -5.41 1.62 6.12
C PHE A 304 -4.53 2.44 5.18
N PHE A 305 -3.51 1.81 4.61
CA PHE A 305 -2.60 2.40 3.65
C PHE A 305 -2.86 1.84 2.26
N GLN A 306 -2.86 2.73 1.28
CA GLN A 306 -2.95 2.35 -0.12
C GLN A 306 -1.60 2.53 -0.81
N ASP A 307 -1.18 1.49 -1.52
CA ASP A 307 -0.09 1.60 -2.49
C ASP A 307 -0.62 2.23 -3.78
N MET A 308 -0.01 3.35 -4.20
CA MET A 308 -0.46 4.14 -5.35
C MET A 308 0.57 4.17 -6.47
N VAL A 309 0.19 3.61 -7.61
CA VAL A 309 0.97 3.67 -8.84
C VAL A 309 0.74 5.01 -9.53
N MET A 310 1.79 5.83 -9.64
CA MET A 310 1.69 7.18 -10.21
C MET A 310 2.72 7.44 -11.32
N ALA A 311 3.70 6.56 -11.48
CA ALA A 311 4.73 6.71 -12.51
C ALA A 311 4.25 6.18 -13.87
N PHE A 312 3.56 5.06 -13.89
CA PHE A 312 3.26 4.27 -15.07
C PHE A 312 1.76 4.14 -15.33
N SER A 313 1.42 3.89 -16.60
CA SER A 313 0.10 3.44 -17.01
C SER A 313 0.21 2.18 -17.86
N THR A 314 -0.89 1.46 -18.03
CA THR A 314 -0.94 0.29 -18.90
C THR A 314 -0.57 0.62 -20.33
N ARG A 315 0.29 -0.19 -20.96
CA ARG A 315 0.77 0.00 -22.34
C ARG A 315 -0.29 -0.28 -23.39
N GLY A 316 -0.13 0.43 -24.54
CA GLY A 316 -0.76 0.10 -25.81
C GLY A 316 -2.27 0.03 -25.77
N SER A 317 -2.87 0.58 -24.74
CA SER A 317 -4.30 0.54 -24.56
C SER A 317 -5.00 1.62 -25.38
N ILE A 318 -6.26 1.38 -25.70
CA ILE A 318 -7.16 2.36 -26.28
C ILE A 318 -7.15 3.68 -25.50
N GLN A 319 -7.07 3.61 -24.17
CA GLN A 319 -7.00 4.78 -23.29
C GLN A 319 -5.76 5.61 -23.57
N TYR A 320 -4.62 4.98 -23.79
CA TYR A 320 -3.38 5.63 -24.06
C TYR A 320 -3.44 6.49 -25.33
N ASP A 321 -3.82 5.91 -26.46
CA ASP A 321 -3.91 6.62 -27.74
C ASP A 321 -4.96 7.73 -27.74
N ASN A 322 -5.99 7.59 -26.90
CA ASN A 322 -7.13 8.48 -26.90
C ASN A 322 -7.13 9.56 -25.81
N PHE A 323 -6.27 9.42 -24.80
CA PHE A 323 -6.12 10.39 -23.71
C PHE A 323 -4.68 10.89 -23.59
N LEU A 324 -4.09 11.26 -24.73
CA LEU A 324 -2.69 11.73 -24.87
C LEU A 324 -2.33 12.92 -23.96
N ASP A 325 -3.32 13.67 -23.47
CA ASP A 325 -3.06 14.76 -22.52
C ASP A 325 -2.58 14.25 -21.16
N TYR A 326 -2.81 12.99 -20.83
CA TYR A 326 -2.39 12.38 -19.56
C TYR A 326 -1.05 11.65 -19.67
N PHE A 327 -0.78 10.97 -20.79
CA PHE A 327 0.31 10.01 -20.93
C PHE A 327 1.44 10.49 -21.83
N VAL A 328 2.65 10.04 -21.55
CA VAL A 328 3.83 10.15 -22.43
C VAL A 328 4.09 8.81 -23.08
N GLN A 329 4.18 8.80 -24.41
CA GLN A 329 4.75 7.67 -25.10
C GLN A 329 6.25 7.64 -24.87
N THR A 330 6.77 6.57 -24.33
CA THR A 330 8.19 6.31 -24.31
C THR A 330 8.60 5.92 -25.73
N GLY A 331 9.42 6.72 -26.37
CA GLY A 331 9.72 6.60 -27.81
C GLY A 331 10.55 5.38 -28.22
N THR A 332 10.84 4.46 -27.31
CA THR A 332 11.63 3.27 -27.60
C THR A 332 10.80 2.01 -27.35
N ASN A 333 10.87 1.06 -28.30
CA ASN A 333 10.31 -0.28 -28.15
C ASN A 333 11.33 -1.24 -27.49
N ASP A 334 12.50 -0.76 -27.07
CA ASP A 334 13.52 -1.53 -26.42
C ASP A 334 13.50 -1.27 -24.91
N PRO A 335 13.07 -2.25 -24.10
CA PRO A 335 13.04 -2.12 -22.64
C PRO A 335 14.44 -1.89 -22.03
N GLU A 336 15.53 -2.24 -22.72
CA GLU A 336 16.88 -2.06 -22.22
C GLU A 336 17.38 -0.61 -22.45
N GLU A 337 16.86 0.09 -23.46
CA GLU A 337 17.24 1.49 -23.73
C GLU A 337 16.54 2.49 -22.80
N ASP A 338 15.35 2.13 -22.29
CA ASP A 338 14.63 2.95 -21.29
C ASP A 338 14.28 2.09 -20.10
N SER A 339 15.08 2.18 -19.03
CA SER A 339 14.88 1.41 -17.81
C SER A 339 13.48 1.60 -17.19
N ARG A 340 12.86 2.77 -17.40
CA ARG A 340 11.50 3.05 -16.95
C ARG A 340 10.46 2.29 -17.75
N ASN A 341 10.74 2.06 -19.04
CA ASN A 341 9.87 1.33 -19.95
C ASN A 341 9.75 -0.17 -19.59
N GLY A 342 10.73 -0.70 -18.86
CA GLY A 342 10.74 -2.08 -18.37
C GLY A 342 9.81 -2.34 -17.18
N PHE A 343 9.34 -1.30 -16.50
CA PHE A 343 8.64 -1.43 -15.20
C PHE A 343 7.11 -1.34 -15.25
N GLY A 344 6.47 -1.16 -16.37
CA GLY A 344 5.02 -1.22 -16.31
C GLY A 344 4.25 -0.43 -17.34
N GLY A 345 4.88 0.33 -18.19
CA GLY A 345 4.15 1.02 -19.23
C GLY A 345 4.57 2.48 -19.45
N ASP A 346 3.70 3.22 -20.10
CA ASP A 346 3.94 4.60 -20.45
C ASP A 346 3.80 5.54 -19.25
N LEU A 347 4.63 6.56 -19.20
CA LEU A 347 4.71 7.51 -18.10
C LEU A 347 3.61 8.57 -18.17
N PHE A 348 3.22 9.12 -17.02
CA PHE A 348 2.35 10.29 -16.97
C PHE A 348 3.06 11.60 -17.27
N LYS A 349 2.35 12.51 -17.98
CA LYS A 349 2.85 13.84 -18.38
C LYS A 349 2.71 14.89 -17.29
N TYR A 350 3.50 14.83 -16.23
CA TYR A 350 3.37 15.78 -15.11
C TYR A 350 3.88 17.21 -15.39
N ASN A 351 4.50 17.44 -16.56
CA ASN A 351 5.00 18.76 -17.00
C ASN A 351 4.30 19.30 -18.25
N PHE A 352 3.28 18.61 -18.75
CA PHE A 352 2.57 19.02 -19.95
C PHE A 352 1.42 19.95 -19.60
N PHE A 353 1.50 21.18 -20.10
CA PHE A 353 0.44 22.17 -19.93
C PHE A 353 -0.49 22.19 -21.11
N THR A 354 -1.77 22.29 -20.85
CA THR A 354 -2.78 22.55 -21.85
C THR A 354 -3.69 23.70 -21.40
N ASP A 355 -4.18 24.47 -22.37
CA ASP A 355 -5.23 25.44 -22.11
C ASP A 355 -6.56 24.71 -22.04
N CYS A 356 -7.22 24.79 -20.91
CA CYS A 356 -8.53 24.22 -20.69
C CYS A 356 -9.46 25.23 -20.01
N LEU A 357 -10.69 24.82 -19.80
CA LEU A 357 -11.65 25.60 -19.04
C LEU A 357 -11.81 25.04 -17.65
N ASP A 358 -11.83 25.94 -16.67
CA ASP A 358 -12.20 25.59 -15.30
C ASP A 358 -13.64 25.03 -15.29
N PRO A 359 -13.84 23.78 -14.83
CA PRO A 359 -15.14 23.15 -14.88
C PRO A 359 -16.18 23.78 -13.93
N ILE A 360 -15.77 24.68 -13.04
CA ILE A 360 -16.66 25.39 -12.13
C ILE A 360 -16.97 26.81 -12.63
N THR A 361 -15.93 27.56 -12.98
CA THR A 361 -16.07 28.97 -13.35
C THR A 361 -16.23 29.18 -14.84
N GLY A 362 -15.88 28.18 -15.66
CA GLY A 362 -15.82 28.28 -17.13
C GLY A 362 -14.73 29.24 -17.64
N GLN A 363 -13.84 29.70 -16.78
CA GLN A 363 -12.73 30.56 -17.17
C GLN A 363 -11.62 29.74 -17.82
N ARG A 364 -10.93 30.37 -18.77
CA ARG A 364 -9.73 29.76 -19.38
C ARG A 364 -8.59 29.72 -18.38
N ILE A 365 -8.04 28.54 -18.18
CA ILE A 365 -6.89 28.27 -17.33
C ILE A 365 -5.84 27.47 -18.08
N SER A 366 -4.61 27.52 -17.61
CA SER A 366 -3.56 26.62 -18.04
C SER A 366 -3.37 25.54 -16.97
N ALA A 367 -3.56 24.28 -17.35
CA ALA A 367 -3.56 23.15 -16.45
C ALA A 367 -2.62 22.03 -16.92
N VAL A 368 -2.24 21.15 -15.99
CA VAL A 368 -1.58 19.88 -16.28
C VAL A 368 -2.59 18.75 -16.09
N PRO A 369 -3.17 18.18 -17.16
CA PRO A 369 -4.24 17.20 -17.05
C PRO A 369 -3.87 15.98 -16.20
N ALA A 370 -2.65 15.45 -16.33
CA ALA A 370 -2.18 14.31 -15.54
C ALA A 370 -2.19 14.60 -14.03
N ARG A 371 -1.80 15.82 -13.61
CA ARG A 371 -1.89 16.19 -12.17
C ARG A 371 -3.32 16.31 -11.70
N GLN A 372 -4.21 16.81 -12.57
CA GLN A 372 -5.63 16.93 -12.26
C GLN A 372 -6.27 15.57 -11.98
N ILE A 373 -6.07 14.62 -12.89
CA ILE A 373 -6.68 13.29 -12.76
C ILE A 373 -6.12 12.55 -11.54
N MET A 374 -4.81 12.67 -11.28
CA MET A 374 -4.19 12.04 -10.11
C MET A 374 -4.71 12.61 -8.79
N LYS A 375 -4.96 13.92 -8.72
CA LYS A 375 -5.56 14.53 -7.52
C LYS A 375 -7.04 14.19 -7.40
N ALA A 376 -7.76 14.07 -8.50
CA ALA A 376 -9.15 13.66 -8.46
C ALA A 376 -9.30 12.22 -7.95
N GLN A 377 -8.48 11.28 -8.43
CA GLN A 377 -8.49 9.91 -7.90
C GLN A 377 -8.10 9.87 -6.42
N LEU A 378 -7.06 10.61 -6.01
CA LEU A 378 -6.67 10.71 -4.60
C LEU A 378 -7.83 11.17 -3.72
N ALA A 379 -8.55 12.22 -4.16
CA ALA A 379 -9.72 12.71 -3.41
C ALA A 379 -10.80 11.63 -3.26
N ARG A 380 -11.03 10.80 -4.30
CA ARG A 380 -11.94 9.67 -4.19
C ARG A 380 -11.48 8.67 -3.12
N TRP A 381 -10.22 8.23 -3.16
CA TRP A 381 -9.68 7.29 -2.16
C TRP A 381 -9.73 7.87 -0.75
N MET A 382 -9.39 9.14 -0.58
CA MET A 382 -9.38 9.81 0.71
C MET A 382 -10.78 10.12 1.26
N LEU A 383 -11.74 10.50 0.41
CA LEU A 383 -13.07 10.97 0.86
C LEU A 383 -14.13 9.88 0.84
N ASP A 384 -14.12 8.98 -0.13
CA ASP A 384 -15.07 7.89 -0.22
C ASP A 384 -14.55 6.68 0.60
N PHE A 385 -13.42 6.09 0.23
CA PHE A 385 -12.87 4.92 0.92
C PHE A 385 -12.14 5.25 2.23
N LYS A 386 -11.81 6.52 2.47
CA LYS A 386 -11.26 7.02 3.76
C LYS A 386 -9.92 6.42 4.17
N ILE A 387 -9.03 6.21 3.21
CA ILE A 387 -7.65 5.77 3.49
C ILE A 387 -6.92 6.74 4.43
N ASP A 388 -5.93 6.24 5.20
CA ASP A 388 -5.25 6.95 6.28
C ASP A 388 -3.75 7.15 6.04
N GLY A 389 -3.26 6.63 4.93
CA GLY A 389 -1.87 6.75 4.52
C GLY A 389 -1.66 6.26 3.10
N ILE A 390 -0.51 6.58 2.54
CA ILE A 390 -0.15 6.28 1.16
C ILE A 390 1.29 5.78 1.11
N ARG A 391 1.50 4.67 0.44
CA ARG A 391 2.79 4.31 -0.13
C ARG A 391 2.79 4.77 -1.59
N MET A 392 3.76 5.55 -1.97
CA MET A 392 3.93 6.06 -3.34
C MET A 392 4.95 5.17 -4.05
N ASP A 393 4.45 4.43 -5.03
CA ASP A 393 5.25 3.52 -5.84
C ASP A 393 6.26 4.27 -6.71
N SER A 394 7.47 3.71 -6.80
CA SER A 394 8.48 4.06 -7.81
C SER A 394 8.71 5.56 -7.97
N VAL A 395 8.96 6.28 -6.87
CA VAL A 395 9.09 7.75 -6.83
C VAL A 395 10.17 8.27 -7.79
N ASN A 396 11.26 7.52 -7.98
CA ASN A 396 12.31 7.83 -8.92
C ASN A 396 11.80 7.89 -10.38
N ASN A 397 10.81 7.07 -10.74
CA ASN A 397 10.24 7.02 -12.08
C ASN A 397 9.15 8.08 -12.33
N ILE A 398 8.54 8.63 -11.30
CA ILE A 398 7.67 9.81 -11.42
C ILE A 398 8.47 11.00 -11.96
N MET A 399 9.74 11.13 -11.56
CA MET A 399 10.71 12.14 -12.01
C MET A 399 10.23 13.60 -11.94
N ASN A 400 9.15 13.86 -11.19
CA ASN A 400 8.59 15.19 -11.00
C ASN A 400 8.35 15.42 -9.50
N TYR A 401 9.43 15.76 -8.81
CA TYR A 401 9.38 15.93 -7.36
C TYR A 401 8.53 17.12 -6.90
N ASP A 402 8.29 18.12 -7.77
CA ASP A 402 7.35 19.18 -7.47
C ASP A 402 5.91 18.65 -7.43
N PHE A 403 5.59 17.71 -8.31
CA PHE A 403 4.28 17.04 -8.26
C PHE A 403 4.17 16.08 -7.08
N VAL A 404 5.22 15.35 -6.73
CA VAL A 404 5.27 14.50 -5.54
C VAL A 404 4.93 15.32 -4.29
N GLU A 405 5.54 16.50 -4.13
CA GLU A 405 5.24 17.43 -3.04
C GLU A 405 3.80 17.94 -3.09
N GLU A 406 3.33 18.38 -4.26
CA GLU A 406 1.96 18.84 -4.48
C GLU A 406 0.95 17.78 -4.09
N PHE A 407 1.15 16.54 -4.55
CA PHE A 407 0.28 15.41 -4.24
C PHE A 407 0.24 15.09 -2.75
N LYS A 408 1.39 15.00 -2.09
CA LYS A 408 1.49 14.79 -0.65
C LYS A 408 0.77 15.89 0.13
N ASN A 409 0.99 17.16 -0.23
CA ASN A 409 0.35 18.28 0.45
C ASN A 409 -1.17 18.24 0.29
N TYR A 410 -1.65 17.91 -0.92
CA TYR A 410 -3.08 17.75 -1.18
C TYR A 410 -3.68 16.60 -0.36
N ALA A 411 -3.02 15.45 -0.28
CA ALA A 411 -3.44 14.33 0.55
C ALA A 411 -3.56 14.75 2.03
N ARG A 412 -2.58 15.49 2.54
CA ARG A 412 -2.56 16.00 3.91
C ARG A 412 -3.69 16.99 4.17
N ASP A 413 -4.02 17.83 3.20
CA ASP A 413 -5.12 18.80 3.34
C ASP A 413 -6.48 18.08 3.40
N LEU A 414 -6.69 17.04 2.55
CA LEU A 414 -7.89 16.20 2.61
C LEU A 414 -8.00 15.45 3.94
N TRP A 415 -6.88 14.95 4.47
CA TRP A 415 -6.85 14.31 5.78
C TRP A 415 -7.20 15.29 6.90
N ARG A 416 -6.59 16.47 6.92
CA ARG A 416 -6.87 17.51 7.92
C ARG A 416 -8.35 17.94 7.90
N GLN A 417 -8.97 18.03 6.72
CA GLN A 417 -10.40 18.30 6.60
C GLN A 417 -11.25 17.23 7.28
N ARG A 418 -10.98 15.95 6.95
CA ARG A 418 -11.68 14.83 7.58
C ARG A 418 -11.49 14.83 9.10
N TRP A 419 -10.27 15.08 9.55
CA TRP A 419 -9.92 15.13 10.96
C TRP A 419 -10.61 16.30 11.67
N GLU A 420 -10.55 17.50 11.12
CA GLU A 420 -11.18 18.70 11.70
C GLU A 420 -12.70 18.56 11.74
N ALA A 421 -13.32 18.01 10.71
CA ALA A 421 -14.74 17.72 10.69
C ALA A 421 -15.16 16.75 11.81
N ALA A 422 -14.29 15.79 12.16
CA ALA A 422 -14.53 14.80 13.21
C ALA A 422 -14.20 15.31 14.62
N GLN A 423 -13.09 16.06 14.77
CA GLN A 423 -12.52 16.41 16.07
C GLN A 423 -12.72 17.89 16.47
N GLY A 424 -13.19 18.73 15.54
CA GLY A 424 -13.37 20.19 15.77
C GLY A 424 -12.07 20.98 15.78
N SER A 425 -10.92 20.35 15.51
CA SER A 425 -9.61 21.00 15.37
C SER A 425 -8.65 20.15 14.57
N THR A 426 -7.58 20.73 14.04
CA THR A 426 -6.51 19.99 13.32
C THR A 426 -5.44 19.39 14.24
N THR A 427 -5.55 19.60 15.56
CA THR A 427 -4.58 19.10 16.54
C THR A 427 -4.49 17.57 16.49
N GLY A 428 -3.27 17.05 16.34
CA GLY A 428 -3.02 15.61 16.25
C GLY A 428 -3.27 14.97 14.87
N ALA A 429 -3.75 15.74 13.88
CA ALA A 429 -3.99 15.23 12.54
C ALA A 429 -2.69 14.76 11.86
N ASP A 430 -1.67 15.62 11.84
CA ASP A 430 -0.42 15.35 11.11
C ASP A 430 0.38 14.16 11.67
N GLU A 431 0.20 13.87 12.95
CA GLU A 431 0.81 12.72 13.62
C GLU A 431 0.18 11.38 13.20
N ARG A 432 -0.97 11.41 12.53
CA ARG A 432 -1.77 10.24 12.15
C ARG A 432 -2.01 10.14 10.65
N PHE A 433 -1.18 10.81 9.87
CA PHE A 433 -1.17 10.70 8.43
C PHE A 433 0.26 10.62 7.89
N LEU A 434 0.47 9.83 6.85
CA LEU A 434 1.81 9.57 6.33
C LEU A 434 1.73 9.30 4.82
N VAL A 435 2.59 9.97 4.06
CA VAL A 435 2.89 9.65 2.66
C VAL A 435 4.33 9.18 2.59
N VAL A 436 4.51 7.89 2.36
CA VAL A 436 5.82 7.24 2.24
C VAL A 436 6.14 7.01 0.79
N GLY A 437 7.37 7.29 0.38
CA GLY A 437 7.85 6.97 -0.97
C GLY A 437 8.71 5.71 -0.98
N GLU A 438 8.51 4.89 -2.01
CA GLU A 438 9.48 3.89 -2.40
C GLU A 438 10.49 4.55 -3.34
N GLU A 439 11.71 4.71 -2.82
CA GLU A 439 12.89 5.12 -3.58
C GLU A 439 14.13 4.47 -2.94
N LEU A 440 14.58 3.39 -3.56
CA LEU A 440 15.53 2.43 -2.96
C LEU A 440 16.94 3.00 -2.76
N SER A 441 17.29 4.13 -3.39
CA SER A 441 18.53 4.85 -3.10
C SER A 441 18.48 5.67 -1.81
N VAL A 442 17.30 5.78 -1.20
CA VAL A 442 17.02 6.47 0.07
C VAL A 442 17.55 7.91 0.09
N PRO A 443 17.15 8.77 -0.84
CA PRO A 443 17.68 10.12 -0.97
C PRO A 443 17.11 11.05 0.10
N MET A 444 17.91 11.34 1.14
CA MET A 444 17.51 12.23 2.24
C MET A 444 17.01 13.61 1.79
N ALA A 445 17.40 14.04 0.61
CA ALA A 445 16.95 15.32 0.04
C ALA A 445 15.42 15.40 -0.09
N LEU A 446 14.72 14.29 -0.38
CA LEU A 446 13.27 14.27 -0.48
C LEU A 446 12.60 14.59 0.86
N LEU A 447 13.17 14.13 1.97
CA LEU A 447 12.68 14.42 3.32
C LEU A 447 13.08 15.84 3.76
N GLN A 448 14.34 16.24 3.53
CA GLN A 448 14.85 17.57 3.89
C GLN A 448 14.09 18.69 3.17
N GLN A 449 13.70 18.46 1.91
CA GLN A 449 12.89 19.38 1.10
C GLN A 449 11.38 19.21 1.36
N LYS A 450 10.98 18.33 2.27
CA LYS A 450 9.57 18.04 2.61
C LYS A 450 8.72 17.56 1.42
N ARG A 451 9.34 16.90 0.46
CA ARG A 451 8.64 16.34 -0.69
C ARG A 451 7.86 15.08 -0.34
N LEU A 452 8.35 14.32 0.65
CA LEU A 452 7.70 13.15 1.25
C LEU A 452 7.75 13.27 2.78
N ASP A 453 6.90 12.51 3.46
CA ASP A 453 6.90 12.40 4.92
C ASP A 453 7.86 11.32 5.40
N GLY A 454 8.05 10.26 4.62
CA GLY A 454 8.92 9.13 4.92
C GLY A 454 9.42 8.43 3.67
N LEU A 455 10.37 7.52 3.87
CA LEU A 455 10.93 6.66 2.82
C LEU A 455 11.02 5.21 3.33
N TRP A 456 10.88 4.27 2.42
CA TRP A 456 11.33 2.90 2.65
C TRP A 456 12.83 2.91 2.94
N ASN A 457 13.24 2.29 4.07
CA ASN A 457 14.63 2.26 4.50
C ASN A 457 15.34 1.00 3.99
N GLU A 458 15.69 0.99 2.72
CA GLU A 458 16.42 -0.10 2.07
C GLU A 458 17.75 -0.42 2.77
N ASN A 459 18.37 0.58 3.42
CA ASN A 459 19.59 0.37 4.20
C ASN A 459 19.35 -0.53 5.41
N PHE A 460 18.18 -0.43 6.05
CA PHE A 460 17.84 -1.31 7.18
C PHE A 460 17.88 -2.78 6.75
N LYS A 461 17.16 -3.13 5.67
CA LYS A 461 17.14 -4.50 5.13
C LYS A 461 18.55 -5.00 4.80
N ARG A 462 19.32 -4.19 4.09
CA ARG A 462 20.70 -4.54 3.66
C ARG A 462 21.60 -4.83 4.84
N ILE A 463 21.59 -3.96 5.85
CA ILE A 463 22.41 -4.12 7.07
C ILE A 463 21.92 -5.32 7.88
N LEU A 464 20.60 -5.45 8.10
CA LEU A 464 20.02 -6.53 8.89
C LEU A 464 20.43 -7.91 8.37
N ARG A 465 20.35 -8.11 7.05
CA ARG A 465 20.69 -9.39 6.42
C ARG A 465 22.15 -9.80 6.68
N ASN A 466 23.08 -8.86 6.71
CA ASN A 466 24.45 -9.14 7.12
C ASN A 466 24.58 -9.41 8.63
N VAL A 467 23.96 -8.58 9.44
CA VAL A 467 24.07 -8.65 10.92
C VAL A 467 23.51 -9.96 11.48
N VAL A 468 22.40 -10.47 10.95
CA VAL A 468 21.82 -11.75 11.39
C VAL A 468 22.66 -12.97 11.00
N LEU A 469 23.63 -12.80 10.12
CA LEU A 469 24.67 -13.80 9.83
C LEU A 469 25.97 -13.57 10.62
N GLY A 470 25.99 -12.60 11.53
CA GLY A 470 27.19 -12.20 12.26
C GLY A 470 28.24 -11.52 11.38
N ARG A 471 27.84 -10.98 10.23
CA ARG A 471 28.74 -10.32 9.28
C ARG A 471 28.65 -8.81 9.41
N ASN A 472 29.77 -8.14 9.18
CA ASN A 472 29.76 -6.69 8.98
C ASN A 472 29.08 -6.35 7.65
N ASP A 473 28.38 -5.23 7.61
CA ASP A 473 27.96 -4.65 6.32
C ASP A 473 29.17 -4.00 5.64
N ASP A 474 29.34 -4.24 4.34
CA ASP A 474 30.52 -3.81 3.58
C ASP A 474 30.70 -2.27 3.55
N ASN A 475 29.62 -1.52 3.75
CA ASN A 475 29.67 -0.05 3.79
C ASN A 475 29.96 0.50 5.20
N GLU A 476 30.16 -0.37 6.18
CA GLU A 476 30.35 0.05 7.57
C GLU A 476 31.77 -0.30 8.09
N PRO A 477 32.35 0.54 8.94
CA PRO A 477 33.71 0.36 9.40
C PRO A 477 33.88 -0.84 10.36
N SER A 478 32.80 -1.30 11.00
CA SER A 478 32.83 -2.43 11.94
C SER A 478 31.44 -3.03 12.14
N PHE A 479 31.40 -4.22 12.74
CA PHE A 479 30.14 -4.87 13.13
C PHE A 479 29.32 -4.01 14.11
N GLU A 480 29.98 -3.36 15.05
CA GLU A 480 29.35 -2.41 15.97
C GLU A 480 28.61 -1.30 15.21
N TRP A 481 29.26 -0.68 14.22
CA TRP A 481 28.64 0.38 13.43
C TRP A 481 27.50 -0.12 12.56
N SER A 482 27.59 -1.34 12.04
CA SER A 482 26.47 -1.99 11.36
C SER A 482 25.25 -2.08 12.28
N VAL A 483 25.42 -2.57 13.51
CA VAL A 483 24.33 -2.67 14.48
C VAL A 483 23.84 -1.29 14.93
N ARG A 484 24.72 -0.31 15.16
CA ARG A 484 24.32 1.04 15.54
C ARG A 484 23.41 1.69 14.50
N LYS A 485 23.76 1.59 13.22
CA LYS A 485 22.96 2.13 12.11
C LYS A 485 21.69 1.33 11.88
N LEU A 486 21.70 0.03 12.13
CA LEU A 486 20.52 -0.80 12.08
C LEU A 486 19.48 -0.35 13.11
N ILE A 487 19.91 -0.10 14.33
CA ILE A 487 19.02 0.22 15.45
C ILE A 487 18.60 1.69 15.47
N ASP A 488 19.43 2.60 15.00
CA ASP A 488 19.14 4.03 14.98
C ASP A 488 19.23 4.60 13.55
N CYS A 489 18.10 4.72 12.89
CA CYS A 489 18.01 5.24 11.51
C CYS A 489 18.53 6.69 11.39
N ARG A 490 18.65 7.46 12.49
CA ARG A 490 19.20 8.80 12.46
C ARG A 490 20.68 8.79 12.06
N LEU A 491 21.40 7.71 12.35
CA LEU A 491 22.77 7.50 11.88
C LEU A 491 22.84 7.23 10.36
N LEU A 492 21.72 7.00 9.70
CA LEU A 492 21.59 6.91 8.24
C LEU A 492 21.13 8.23 7.60
N GLY A 493 20.86 9.27 8.41
CA GLY A 493 20.48 10.60 7.91
C GLY A 493 19.02 10.98 8.10
N PHE A 494 18.17 10.10 8.60
CA PHE A 494 16.78 10.46 8.97
C PHE A 494 16.79 11.41 10.17
N ALA A 495 15.90 12.38 10.18
CA ALA A 495 15.79 13.31 11.33
C ALA A 495 14.93 12.72 12.45
N ASP A 496 13.98 11.87 12.12
CA ASP A 496 13.01 11.25 13.03
C ASP A 496 12.69 9.82 12.61
N GLY A 497 12.41 8.93 13.56
CA GLY A 497 12.02 7.57 13.30
C GLY A 497 10.72 7.44 12.49
N ALA A 498 9.80 8.39 12.60
CA ALA A 498 8.58 8.39 11.80
C ALA A 498 8.81 8.64 10.29
N GLN A 499 10.04 8.95 9.89
CA GLN A 499 10.43 9.14 8.49
C GLN A 499 10.99 7.87 7.84
N ALA A 500 11.35 6.85 8.62
CA ALA A 500 11.99 5.63 8.15
C ALA A 500 11.05 4.44 8.28
N VAL A 501 10.64 3.82 7.18
CA VAL A 501 9.94 2.54 7.19
C VAL A 501 10.98 1.42 7.08
N ASN A 502 11.21 0.74 8.19
CA ASN A 502 12.19 -0.35 8.31
C ASN A 502 11.53 -1.69 7.97
N TYR A 503 12.20 -2.52 7.20
CA TYR A 503 11.69 -3.85 6.82
C TYR A 503 12.80 -4.89 6.66
N ILE A 504 12.44 -6.15 6.83
CA ILE A 504 13.32 -7.32 6.65
C ILE A 504 13.29 -7.76 5.19
N THR A 505 12.11 -7.78 4.63
CA THR A 505 11.77 -8.19 3.27
C THR A 505 10.60 -7.32 2.80
N SER A 506 10.48 -7.07 1.51
CA SER A 506 9.31 -6.48 0.84
C SER A 506 8.89 -7.40 -0.31
N HIS A 507 7.73 -7.13 -0.90
CA HIS A 507 7.27 -7.89 -2.07
C HIS A 507 8.29 -7.86 -3.21
N ASP A 508 9.00 -6.74 -3.46
CA ASP A 508 10.05 -6.64 -4.47
C ASP A 508 11.22 -7.56 -4.21
N VAL A 509 11.68 -7.62 -2.96
CA VAL A 509 12.80 -8.50 -2.58
C VAL A 509 12.41 -9.95 -2.76
N GLU A 510 11.23 -10.31 -2.33
CA GLU A 510 10.70 -11.66 -2.48
C GLU A 510 10.50 -12.01 -3.95
N GLY A 511 9.84 -11.14 -4.72
CA GLY A 511 9.53 -11.37 -6.12
C GLY A 511 10.76 -11.39 -7.03
N PHE A 512 11.60 -10.35 -7.00
CA PHE A 512 12.78 -10.27 -7.88
C PHE A 512 13.90 -11.19 -7.49
N ARG A 513 14.10 -11.47 -6.20
CA ARG A 513 15.20 -12.31 -5.71
C ARG A 513 14.76 -13.72 -5.35
N ASN A 514 13.47 -14.00 -5.33
CA ASN A 514 12.87 -15.26 -4.85
C ASN A 514 13.37 -15.60 -3.43
N GLU A 515 13.39 -14.60 -2.54
CA GLU A 515 14.13 -14.73 -1.29
C GLU A 515 13.47 -14.01 -0.13
N ARG A 516 12.63 -14.72 0.63
CA ARG A 516 12.20 -14.32 1.97
C ARG A 516 13.37 -14.46 2.97
N LEU A 517 13.21 -13.95 4.18
CA LEU A 517 14.26 -14.14 5.20
C LEU A 517 14.59 -15.61 5.44
N PHE A 518 13.59 -16.48 5.45
CA PHE A 518 13.78 -17.93 5.56
C PHE A 518 14.71 -18.47 4.46
N ASN A 519 14.44 -18.13 3.19
CA ASN A 519 15.24 -18.58 2.05
C ASN A 519 16.66 -17.98 2.10
N TYR A 520 16.79 -16.71 2.48
CA TYR A 520 18.08 -16.05 2.65
C TYR A 520 18.96 -16.76 3.67
N LEU A 521 18.42 -17.09 4.84
CA LEU A 521 19.15 -17.83 5.87
C LEU A 521 19.52 -19.24 5.38
N GLN A 522 18.60 -19.92 4.70
CA GLN A 522 18.86 -21.25 4.12
C GLN A 522 19.99 -21.21 3.10
N ASN A 523 19.98 -20.27 2.18
CA ASN A 523 20.98 -20.10 1.12
C ASN A 523 22.36 -19.74 1.71
N ASN A 524 22.40 -19.14 2.91
CA ASN A 524 23.62 -18.85 3.65
C ASN A 524 24.04 -19.97 4.62
N GLY A 525 23.44 -21.16 4.55
CA GLY A 525 23.84 -22.36 5.30
C GLY A 525 23.38 -22.35 6.77
N VAL A 526 22.42 -21.50 7.15
CA VAL A 526 21.90 -21.46 8.51
C VAL A 526 20.98 -22.67 8.75
N VAL A 527 21.35 -23.52 9.70
CA VAL A 527 20.60 -24.73 10.05
C VAL A 527 19.38 -24.39 10.94
N PHE A 528 19.61 -23.64 12.01
CA PHE A 528 18.60 -23.29 13.01
C PHE A 528 18.03 -21.89 12.75
N LYS A 529 17.30 -21.71 11.64
CA LYS A 529 16.79 -20.44 11.15
C LYS A 529 15.92 -19.70 12.16
N GLU A 530 15.15 -20.44 12.98
CA GLU A 530 14.22 -19.89 13.96
C GLU A 530 14.87 -18.85 14.89
N LYS A 531 16.09 -19.12 15.40
CA LYS A 531 16.80 -18.18 16.28
C LYS A 531 17.12 -16.87 15.60
N GLN A 532 17.65 -16.94 14.38
CA GLN A 532 18.05 -15.75 13.63
C GLN A 532 16.83 -14.97 13.09
N ILE A 533 15.72 -15.65 12.77
CA ILE A 533 14.44 -15.00 12.45
C ILE A 533 13.94 -14.21 13.68
N LYS A 534 13.89 -14.84 14.87
CA LYS A 534 13.51 -14.16 16.11
C LYS A 534 14.41 -12.96 16.43
N LEU A 535 15.72 -13.12 16.23
CA LEU A 535 16.70 -12.04 16.40
C LEU A 535 16.45 -10.88 15.42
N ALA A 536 16.15 -11.18 14.16
CA ALA A 536 15.81 -10.17 13.15
C ALA A 536 14.57 -9.37 13.55
N PHE A 537 13.52 -10.03 14.06
CA PHE A 537 12.33 -9.35 14.54
C PHE A 537 12.57 -8.50 15.79
N VAL A 538 13.46 -8.91 16.69
CA VAL A 538 13.88 -8.03 17.80
C VAL A 538 14.54 -6.78 17.27
N CYS A 539 15.47 -6.89 16.32
CA CYS A 539 16.11 -5.72 15.70
C CYS A 539 15.04 -4.81 15.04
N LEU A 540 14.14 -5.37 14.21
CA LEU A 540 13.10 -4.62 13.53
C LEU A 540 12.16 -3.87 14.50
N LEU A 541 11.65 -4.57 15.50
CA LEU A 541 10.60 -4.06 16.38
C LEU A 541 11.13 -3.17 17.52
N THR A 542 12.46 -3.17 17.76
CA THR A 542 13.08 -2.29 18.78
C THR A 542 13.91 -1.16 18.18
N ALA A 543 14.14 -1.14 16.87
CA ALA A 543 14.82 -0.05 16.19
C ALA A 543 14.04 1.27 16.20
N VAL A 544 14.75 2.38 16.01
CA VAL A 544 14.15 3.67 15.65
C VAL A 544 13.68 3.60 14.22
N GLY A 545 12.39 3.77 14.00
CA GLY A 545 11.73 3.65 12.70
C GLY A 545 10.32 3.08 12.81
N ILE A 546 9.59 3.09 11.73
CA ILE A 546 8.29 2.42 11.59
C ILE A 546 8.57 1.01 11.06
N PRO A 547 8.34 -0.05 11.85
CA PRO A 547 8.52 -1.41 11.35
C PRO A 547 7.43 -1.78 10.35
N MET A 548 7.84 -2.41 9.24
CA MET A 548 6.96 -3.01 8.25
C MET A 548 7.27 -4.51 8.14
N ILE A 549 6.23 -5.32 8.14
CA ILE A 549 6.29 -6.78 8.04
C ILE A 549 5.63 -7.19 6.73
N LEU A 550 6.38 -7.83 5.83
CA LEU A 550 5.80 -8.51 4.68
C LEU A 550 5.00 -9.72 5.16
N ALA A 551 3.78 -9.87 4.67
CA ALA A 551 2.90 -10.97 5.01
C ALA A 551 3.59 -12.35 4.90
N GLY A 552 3.51 -13.12 5.97
CA GLY A 552 4.16 -14.42 6.07
C GLY A 552 5.50 -14.42 6.82
N GLU A 553 6.23 -13.29 6.85
CA GLU A 553 7.50 -13.22 7.59
C GLU A 553 7.30 -13.49 9.09
N GLU A 554 6.17 -13.09 9.66
CA GLU A 554 5.85 -13.23 11.07
C GLU A 554 5.68 -14.68 11.54
N PHE A 555 5.50 -15.61 10.60
CA PHE A 555 5.53 -17.06 10.87
C PHE A 555 6.61 -17.78 10.06
N ALA A 556 7.59 -17.03 9.56
CA ALA A 556 8.72 -17.57 8.79
C ALA A 556 8.30 -18.31 7.51
N ASP A 557 7.38 -17.72 6.74
CA ASP A 557 7.03 -18.25 5.44
C ASP A 557 8.24 -18.31 4.51
N GLN A 558 8.14 -19.08 3.44
CA GLN A 558 9.21 -19.29 2.50
C GLN A 558 8.71 -19.14 1.07
N HIS A 559 9.56 -18.70 0.19
CA HIS A 559 9.30 -18.74 -1.25
C HIS A 559 9.43 -20.18 -1.76
N ASP A 560 8.38 -20.69 -2.39
CA ASP A 560 8.30 -22.09 -2.84
C ASP A 560 8.68 -22.28 -4.29
N LEU A 561 8.49 -21.26 -5.12
CA LEU A 561 8.73 -21.35 -6.55
C LEU A 561 10.23 -21.29 -6.85
N SER A 562 10.67 -22.05 -7.83
CA SER A 562 12.06 -21.95 -8.31
C SER A 562 12.21 -20.72 -9.20
N ILE A 563 13.43 -20.17 -9.29
CA ILE A 563 13.76 -19.03 -10.17
C ILE A 563 13.38 -19.30 -11.64
N SER A 564 13.37 -20.54 -12.06
CA SER A 564 13.02 -20.95 -13.43
C SER A 564 11.52 -21.09 -13.67
N GLU A 565 10.71 -21.08 -12.60
CA GLU A 565 9.26 -21.24 -12.70
C GLU A 565 8.58 -19.98 -13.23
N PRO A 566 7.56 -20.11 -14.09
CA PRO A 566 6.69 -19.01 -14.42
C PRO A 566 6.00 -18.46 -13.14
N GLY A 567 5.94 -17.16 -13.00
CA GLY A 567 5.30 -16.54 -11.84
C GLY A 567 6.21 -16.40 -10.61
N LYS A 568 7.52 -16.56 -10.77
CA LYS A 568 8.51 -16.31 -9.70
C LYS A 568 8.44 -14.91 -9.09
N GLU A 569 7.93 -13.97 -9.86
CA GLU A 569 7.73 -12.55 -9.46
C GLU A 569 6.41 -12.35 -8.71
N ILE A 570 5.62 -13.40 -8.53
CA ILE A 570 4.42 -13.37 -7.71
C ILE A 570 4.84 -13.74 -6.30
N ASP A 571 4.43 -12.93 -5.33
CA ASP A 571 4.69 -13.16 -3.90
C ASP A 571 3.51 -13.90 -3.24
N PRO A 572 3.42 -15.24 -3.34
CA PRO A 572 2.33 -16.00 -2.78
C PRO A 572 2.59 -16.31 -1.30
N VAL A 573 1.86 -15.67 -0.41
CA VAL A 573 1.87 -16.02 1.02
C VAL A 573 1.12 -17.33 1.24
N ASN A 574 1.73 -18.27 1.95
CA ASN A 574 1.10 -19.54 2.33
C ASN A 574 0.67 -19.55 3.80
N PHE A 575 -0.54 -19.06 4.07
CA PHE A 575 -1.09 -19.00 5.42
C PHE A 575 -1.35 -20.37 6.07
N ASP A 576 -1.35 -21.48 5.31
CA ASP A 576 -1.47 -22.83 5.90
C ASP A 576 -0.30 -23.16 6.84
N ARG A 577 0.85 -22.57 6.60
CA ARG A 577 2.08 -22.84 7.36
C ARG A 577 2.07 -22.31 8.79
N VAL A 578 1.21 -21.34 9.10
CA VAL A 578 1.17 -20.76 10.45
C VAL A 578 0.86 -21.80 11.54
N ASP A 579 0.21 -22.90 11.19
CA ASP A 579 -0.12 -23.97 12.14
C ASP A 579 0.98 -25.05 12.31
N GLU A 580 2.07 -24.98 11.54
CA GLU A 580 3.25 -25.81 11.79
C GLU A 580 3.86 -25.48 13.16
N PRO A 581 4.18 -26.46 14.03
CA PRO A 581 4.51 -26.18 15.43
C PRO A 581 5.60 -25.13 15.66
N TRP A 582 6.71 -25.19 14.92
CA TRP A 582 7.81 -24.25 15.08
C TRP A 582 7.48 -22.87 14.49
N ARG A 583 6.71 -22.81 13.40
CA ARG A 583 6.25 -21.54 12.79
C ARG A 583 5.23 -20.86 13.67
N LYS A 584 4.37 -21.63 14.29
CA LYS A 584 3.42 -21.13 15.30
C LYS A 584 4.14 -20.53 16.51
N ASP A 585 5.26 -21.12 16.94
CA ASP A 585 6.08 -20.54 18.01
C ASP A 585 6.74 -19.22 17.57
N VAL A 586 7.25 -19.15 16.33
CA VAL A 586 7.75 -17.89 15.73
C VAL A 586 6.63 -16.84 15.70
N PHE A 587 5.45 -17.18 15.20
CA PHE A 587 4.28 -16.28 15.15
C PHE A 587 3.92 -15.74 16.54
N GLN A 588 3.85 -16.62 17.55
CA GLN A 588 3.56 -16.20 18.92
C GLN A 588 4.65 -15.29 19.49
N TYR A 589 5.91 -15.56 19.19
CA TYR A 589 7.04 -14.73 19.60
C TYR A 589 6.95 -13.34 18.97
N VAL A 590 6.73 -13.28 17.66
CA VAL A 590 6.59 -12.02 16.92
C VAL A 590 5.35 -11.25 17.39
N SER A 591 4.21 -11.90 17.58
CA SER A 591 2.99 -11.28 18.09
C SER A 591 3.19 -10.60 19.45
N ARG A 592 3.96 -11.22 20.38
CA ARG A 592 4.31 -10.57 21.65
C ARG A 592 5.10 -9.29 21.46
N LEU A 593 6.08 -9.31 20.57
CA LEU A 593 6.91 -8.14 20.26
C LEU A 593 6.13 -7.04 19.55
N VAL A 594 5.26 -7.38 18.58
CA VAL A 594 4.41 -6.42 17.87
C VAL A 594 3.47 -5.70 18.84
N ARG A 595 2.77 -6.45 19.70
CA ARG A 595 1.88 -5.87 20.70
C ARG A 595 2.63 -5.01 21.72
N PHE A 596 3.83 -5.43 22.08
CA PHE A 596 4.70 -4.61 22.92
C PHE A 596 5.15 -3.34 22.21
N ARG A 597 5.56 -3.42 20.94
CA ARG A 597 5.96 -2.27 20.13
C ARG A 597 4.84 -1.23 20.01
N THR A 598 3.62 -1.66 19.69
CA THR A 598 2.47 -0.77 19.48
C THR A 598 2.00 -0.07 20.77
N SER A 599 2.28 -0.67 21.94
CA SER A 599 1.90 -0.12 23.26
C SER A 599 3.01 0.58 24.02
N SER A 600 4.29 0.42 23.63
CA SER A 600 5.43 0.91 24.40
C SER A 600 5.76 2.38 24.10
N ASP A 601 5.68 3.23 25.13
CA ASP A 601 6.14 4.61 25.02
C ASP A 601 7.67 4.71 24.79
N ALA A 602 8.44 3.79 25.36
CA ALA A 602 9.90 3.77 25.19
C ALA A 602 10.33 3.50 23.75
N LEU A 603 9.55 2.72 22.99
CA LEU A 603 9.84 2.41 21.60
C LEU A 603 9.25 3.43 20.61
N SER A 604 8.37 4.32 21.08
CA SER A 604 7.74 5.36 20.26
C SER A 604 8.57 6.65 20.16
N VAL A 605 9.69 6.75 20.85
CA VAL A 605 10.59 7.90 20.86
C VAL A 605 11.90 7.59 20.16
N ASN A 606 12.67 8.62 19.84
CA ASN A 606 13.98 8.46 19.18
C ASN A 606 15.14 8.16 20.14
N ASP A 607 14.93 8.31 21.47
CA ASP A 607 15.97 8.15 22.46
C ASP A 607 16.57 6.75 22.42
N THR A 608 17.88 6.69 22.11
CA THR A 608 18.62 5.44 21.91
C THR A 608 20.04 5.60 22.44
N GLU A 609 20.48 4.64 23.25
CA GLU A 609 21.84 4.58 23.80
C GLU A 609 22.39 3.15 23.69
N PHE A 610 23.65 3.02 23.30
CA PHE A 610 24.36 1.72 23.27
C PHE A 610 25.13 1.53 24.56
N LEU A 611 24.65 0.63 25.37
CA LEU A 611 25.16 0.41 26.74
C LEU A 611 26.40 -0.48 26.77
N HIS A 612 26.49 -1.44 25.86
CA HIS A 612 27.52 -2.47 25.91
C HIS A 612 27.85 -2.99 24.52
N VAL A 613 29.15 -3.19 24.27
CA VAL A 613 29.66 -3.81 23.04
C VAL A 613 30.80 -4.76 23.44
N ASP A 614 30.64 -6.06 23.14
CA ASP A 614 31.67 -7.06 23.34
C ASP A 614 31.90 -7.85 22.03
N LEU A 615 33.01 -7.55 21.38
CA LEU A 615 33.43 -8.17 20.13
C LEU A 615 34.73 -8.99 20.30
N ASN A 616 35.16 -9.23 21.57
CA ASN A 616 36.36 -9.98 21.88
C ASN A 616 36.11 -11.48 21.68
N ASP A 617 37.15 -12.23 21.36
CA ASP A 617 37.11 -13.69 21.29
C ASP A 617 35.95 -14.25 20.42
N ASN A 618 35.72 -13.63 19.26
CA ASN A 618 34.64 -13.94 18.34
C ASN A 618 33.21 -13.73 18.87
N LYS A 619 33.08 -13.08 20.02
CA LYS A 619 31.76 -12.65 20.50
C LYS A 619 31.22 -11.54 19.61
N ARG A 620 29.88 -11.44 19.54
CA ARG A 620 29.14 -10.33 18.96
C ARG A 620 27.94 -10.03 19.85
N VAL A 621 28.21 -9.54 21.06
CA VAL A 621 27.18 -9.21 22.04
C VAL A 621 27.07 -7.71 22.17
N ILE A 622 25.89 -7.18 21.86
CA ILE A 622 25.61 -5.74 21.90
C ILE A 622 24.33 -5.51 22.71
N ALA A 623 24.38 -4.50 23.59
CA ALA A 623 23.18 -4.06 24.28
C ALA A 623 22.87 -2.60 23.96
N TRP A 624 21.58 -2.34 23.70
CA TRP A 624 21.07 -0.97 23.50
C TRP A 624 19.85 -0.71 24.33
N GLN A 625 19.64 0.54 24.65
CA GLN A 625 18.50 1.07 25.37
C GLN A 625 17.65 1.94 24.46
N ARG A 626 16.35 1.88 24.63
CA ARG A 626 15.35 2.79 24.04
C ARG A 626 14.58 3.47 25.16
N GLY A 627 14.22 4.74 24.96
CA GLY A 627 13.50 5.52 25.97
C GLY A 627 14.38 5.99 27.12
N THR A 628 13.75 6.50 28.19
CA THR A 628 14.42 7.22 29.28
C THR A 628 14.25 6.51 30.61
N PRO A 629 15.32 5.89 31.17
CA PRO A 629 15.26 5.14 32.44
C PRO A 629 14.79 6.00 33.63
N SER A 630 15.22 7.26 33.72
CA SER A 630 14.87 8.13 34.85
C SER A 630 13.38 8.39 34.99
N THR A 631 12.60 8.24 33.92
CA THR A 631 11.14 8.33 33.93
C THR A 631 10.46 6.97 34.19
N GLY A 632 11.24 5.90 34.32
CA GLY A 632 10.72 4.55 34.43
C GLY A 632 10.13 4.00 33.12
N ASN A 633 10.53 4.60 32.01
CA ASN A 633 10.05 4.27 30.65
C ASN A 633 11.24 3.95 29.76
N ALA A 634 11.82 2.77 29.93
CA ALA A 634 12.93 2.29 29.13
C ALA A 634 12.81 0.82 28.77
N VAL A 635 13.38 0.49 27.65
CA VAL A 635 13.57 -0.88 27.14
C VAL A 635 15.04 -1.10 26.90
N VAL A 636 15.59 -2.20 27.42
CA VAL A 636 16.95 -2.64 27.15
C VAL A 636 16.92 -3.94 26.36
N VAL A 637 17.65 -3.99 25.27
CA VAL A 637 17.86 -5.20 24.48
C VAL A 637 19.26 -5.67 24.65
N LEU A 638 19.43 -6.95 24.94
CA LEU A 638 20.73 -7.64 24.94
C LEU A 638 20.71 -8.68 23.82
N ALA A 639 21.49 -8.47 22.77
CA ALA A 639 21.50 -9.32 21.59
C ALA A 639 22.89 -9.94 21.36
N ASN A 640 22.88 -11.23 21.05
CA ASN A 640 24.06 -12.01 20.66
C ASN A 640 23.93 -12.43 19.19
N PHE A 641 24.82 -11.92 18.35
CA PHE A 641 24.87 -12.20 16.91
C PHE A 641 25.98 -13.22 16.56
N SER A 642 26.20 -14.19 17.44
CA SER A 642 27.25 -15.21 17.29
C SER A 642 26.88 -16.52 18.00
N ASP A 643 27.70 -17.54 17.79
CA ASP A 643 27.57 -18.83 18.49
C ASP A 643 28.08 -18.80 19.95
N PHE A 644 28.50 -17.63 20.43
CA PHE A 644 28.94 -17.47 21.81
C PHE A 644 27.79 -17.78 22.80
N GLU A 645 28.14 -18.49 23.87
CA GLU A 645 27.25 -18.73 24.99
C GLU A 645 27.97 -18.71 26.32
N THR A 646 27.29 -18.31 27.38
CA THR A 646 27.80 -18.40 28.75
C THR A 646 27.20 -19.57 29.52
N HIS A 647 26.20 -20.24 28.92
CA HIS A 647 25.57 -21.38 29.57
C HIS A 647 26.54 -22.56 29.65
N ASP A 648 26.87 -22.97 30.88
CA ASP A 648 27.62 -24.17 31.15
C ASP A 648 26.75 -25.13 31.97
N PRO A 649 26.35 -26.30 31.42
CA PRO A 649 25.51 -27.24 32.11
C PRO A 649 26.13 -27.79 33.42
N PHE A 650 27.46 -27.64 33.59
CA PHE A 650 28.19 -28.02 34.81
C PHE A 650 28.35 -26.88 35.79
N ASN A 651 28.03 -25.62 35.41
CA ASN A 651 28.09 -24.43 36.25
C ASN A 651 26.69 -23.79 36.34
N PRO A 652 25.90 -24.05 37.40
CA PRO A 652 24.54 -23.50 37.50
C PRO A 652 24.47 -21.98 37.65
N ILE A 653 25.60 -21.29 37.80
CA ILE A 653 25.71 -19.83 37.93
C ILE A 653 26.46 -19.27 36.72
N SER A 654 25.94 -19.55 35.54
CA SER A 654 26.44 -18.92 34.32
C SER A 654 25.85 -17.52 34.20
N GLU A 655 26.67 -16.47 34.19
CA GLU A 655 26.19 -15.10 34.01
C GLU A 655 26.99 -14.37 32.93
N TYR A 656 26.32 -13.43 32.27
CA TYR A 656 26.92 -12.46 31.35
C TYR A 656 26.65 -11.06 31.87
N ARG A 657 27.68 -10.28 32.16
CA ARG A 657 27.55 -8.95 32.76
C ARG A 657 27.53 -7.83 31.72
N VAL A 658 26.48 -7.01 31.80
CA VAL A 658 26.37 -5.72 31.14
C VAL A 658 26.64 -4.63 32.19
N ASN A 659 27.84 -4.02 32.17
CA ASN A 659 28.30 -3.13 33.26
C ASN A 659 27.50 -1.82 33.39
N ASN A 660 26.95 -1.32 32.28
CA ASN A 660 26.20 -0.05 32.23
C ASN A 660 24.68 -0.27 32.26
N TRP A 661 24.22 -1.34 32.91
CA TRP A 661 22.81 -1.61 33.01
C TRP A 661 22.07 -0.50 33.79
N PRO A 662 20.95 0.05 33.25
CA PRO A 662 20.27 1.17 33.90
C PRO A 662 19.63 0.78 35.23
N THR A 663 19.66 1.73 36.17
CA THR A 663 19.06 1.55 37.48
C THR A 663 17.54 1.68 37.40
N LEU A 664 16.83 0.79 38.12
CA LEU A 664 15.38 0.86 38.25
C LEU A 664 14.96 2.02 39.15
N PRO A 665 14.05 2.90 38.72
CA PRO A 665 13.37 3.83 39.60
C PRO A 665 12.49 3.09 40.64
N ALA A 666 12.23 3.75 41.76
CA ALA A 666 11.37 3.20 42.80
C ALA A 666 9.98 2.81 42.25
N GLY A 667 9.50 1.63 42.63
CA GLY A 667 8.20 1.09 42.19
C GLY A 667 8.20 0.49 40.76
N ARG A 668 9.35 0.33 40.14
CA ARG A 668 9.49 -0.33 38.85
C ARG A 668 10.19 -1.68 39.01
N ARG A 669 9.91 -2.60 38.06
CA ARG A 669 10.59 -3.89 37.93
C ARG A 669 10.98 -4.14 36.49
N TRP A 670 11.90 -5.05 36.28
CA TRP A 670 12.25 -5.54 34.94
C TRP A 670 11.34 -6.72 34.55
N ARG A 671 10.80 -6.65 33.35
CA ARG A 671 10.08 -7.74 32.71
C ARG A 671 10.76 -8.09 31.40
N GLU A 672 11.14 -9.34 31.24
CA GLU A 672 11.57 -9.86 29.94
C GLU A 672 10.33 -10.14 29.08
N VAL A 673 10.23 -9.45 27.95
CA VAL A 673 9.00 -9.34 27.13
C VAL A 673 8.76 -10.62 26.32
N THR A 674 9.83 -11.21 25.76
CA THR A 674 9.72 -12.35 24.83
C THR A 674 9.30 -13.63 25.53
N GLN A 675 9.69 -13.80 26.78
CA GLN A 675 9.34 -14.94 27.65
C GLN A 675 8.23 -14.60 28.69
N GLN A 676 7.80 -13.34 28.75
CA GLN A 676 6.75 -12.85 29.63
C GLN A 676 7.01 -13.11 31.13
N ARG A 677 8.25 -13.03 31.58
CA ARG A 677 8.67 -13.26 32.96
C ARG A 677 9.24 -12.01 33.62
N ASP A 678 9.04 -11.89 34.92
CA ASP A 678 9.70 -10.87 35.70
C ASP A 678 11.16 -11.29 35.98
N VAL A 679 12.07 -10.31 35.97
CA VAL A 679 13.50 -10.51 36.19
C VAL A 679 13.86 -9.86 37.52
N PRO A 680 14.38 -10.62 38.50
CA PRO A 680 14.87 -10.05 39.74
C PRO A 680 15.93 -8.98 39.50
N ALA A 681 15.93 -7.91 40.29
CA ALA A 681 16.82 -6.77 40.07
C ALA A 681 18.31 -7.17 40.13
N GLU A 682 18.66 -8.15 40.92
CA GLU A 682 20.03 -8.70 41.02
C GLU A 682 20.47 -9.49 39.78
N TRP A 683 19.55 -9.95 38.96
CA TRP A 683 19.82 -10.67 37.71
C TRP A 683 19.72 -9.76 36.47
N ALA A 684 19.14 -8.60 36.59
CA ALA A 684 19.04 -7.66 35.48
C ALA A 684 20.42 -7.23 34.98
N GLY A 685 20.70 -7.47 33.70
CA GLY A 685 22.04 -7.27 33.11
C GLY A 685 23.09 -8.33 33.49
N ARG A 686 22.67 -9.44 34.08
CA ARG A 686 23.55 -10.55 34.48
C ARG A 686 23.08 -11.92 34.04
N GLU A 687 21.97 -12.02 33.32
CA GLU A 687 21.46 -13.30 32.85
C GLU A 687 22.38 -13.96 31.81
N PRO A 688 22.36 -15.30 31.70
CA PRO A 688 23.10 -16.03 30.67
C PRO A 688 22.77 -15.54 29.27
N VAL A 689 23.73 -15.63 28.37
CA VAL A 689 23.60 -15.34 26.94
C VAL A 689 23.67 -16.66 26.16
N PHE A 690 22.78 -16.85 25.21
CA PHE A 690 22.70 -18.01 24.34
C PHE A 690 23.02 -17.63 22.87
N PRO A 691 23.40 -18.62 22.04
CA PRO A 691 23.74 -18.37 20.65
C PRO A 691 22.54 -17.80 19.87
N TRP A 692 22.80 -16.71 19.11
CA TRP A 692 21.79 -16.11 18.22
C TRP A 692 20.48 -15.75 18.92
N GLU A 693 20.57 -15.23 20.14
CA GLU A 693 19.44 -14.85 20.97
C GLU A 693 19.45 -13.34 21.24
N ALA A 694 18.27 -12.76 21.31
CA ALA A 694 18.07 -11.46 21.94
C ALA A 694 17.04 -11.53 23.06
N LYS A 695 17.31 -10.81 24.16
CA LYS A 695 16.38 -10.61 25.28
C LYS A 695 15.95 -9.17 25.34
N VAL A 696 14.66 -8.94 25.53
CA VAL A 696 14.05 -7.61 25.56
C VAL A 696 13.49 -7.33 26.94
N TYR A 697 14.12 -6.42 27.67
CA TYR A 697 13.76 -6.07 29.04
C TYR A 697 13.05 -4.73 29.07
N ALA A 698 11.84 -4.70 29.60
CA ALA A 698 11.05 -3.48 29.78
C ALA A 698 10.95 -3.08 31.26
N MET A 699 11.07 -1.80 31.55
CA MET A 699 10.67 -1.26 32.84
C MET A 699 9.15 -1.21 32.92
N VAL A 700 8.56 -1.97 33.83
CA VAL A 700 7.12 -2.00 34.06
C VAL A 700 6.78 -1.65 35.51
N PRO A 701 5.53 -1.19 35.79
CA PRO A 701 5.07 -0.86 37.14
C PRO A 701 5.21 -1.98 38.15
#